data_73e816821179df2b59566bc206d3840c
#
_entry.id   73e816821179df2b59566bc206d3840c
#
_cell.length_a   1.000
_cell.length_b   1.000
_cell.length_c   1.000
_cell.angle_alpha   90.00
_cell.angle_beta   90.00
_cell.angle_gamma   90.00
#
_symmetry.space_group_name_H-M   'P 1'
#
loop_
_entity.id
_entity.type
_entity.pdbx_description
1 polymer ?
#
loop_
_entity_poly.entity_id
_entity_poly.type
_entity_poly.pdbx_seq_one_letter_code
_entity_poly.pdbx_strand_id
1 'polypeptide(L)'
;MKIFQWSILLVSFSFVSLSFAQKKEINATVYAQWKKNENQQISSNGRYISYEINPLFGDGFVYLYDTETAILDSFPRGKQAGFSFQSDYFVYKIVPGYDTLRTCELRKIDKKKWPKDSLGIIVLSTKNLQKLSDIKSFELGKEHNFLSYFKNSDELYKAIPVKKKWWKKSKKPVKAIQSDGTALTILEPISNFSKAWLHVTNCELSKNGTYATVTTHQKTKKDSYQLDVFAFAQQKTYQITQQQTAIPSVVFSDNQRHLAYLSSQDTSALKKYDLTLITLDSLTAKAANASKKIVLSDSLKTISMHQNPVFTLNGNLLYFGINDKQPILEKDTLLESEKAHLDIWHYKDLRIQPQQLVQLKQDEKRSELMVYYLHKDLIVPLSNDTLNVAIVKDLHADYLLGSVSYPYEIEYQWESAHRKDHYMVSLKDGSTKLLAKGVAFDGKLSPKGKHYTYFDSKSKKYIHLDPLTMNEMCLTCAQPSINWQSDINGMPMDADPFGIIGYSRNEDSVYIQSEKDVWIYSFVSQQLVCLTEELGARNQQEIALRLWENDSVFIDRSNVYFYGFDQLTKGFHLYDFDDKQGLKKLYSANSSFVQLLRSPNKKTLLFRQSTLEAYPEVMFTTNNFLSLQTISKTNPQQAGYNWATVELVKWKSYDGIPLEGLFYKPENYDATKKYPLILYYYELNSDNLFSHSAPKPTASIIHPTEYASAGYLVFIPDIRYTAKGPAKSAYNSIMSGVDYLLKTVPSVDSTRMGLQGQSWGGYQTAQLITMTNRFKAAMAGAPVSNMTSAYGGIRWGAGINRQFQYERTQSRIGKTLWEAPEKYIENSPLFNVPKIQTPL
;
A
#
# COMPACT_ATOMS: atom_id res chain seq x y z
N MET A 1 45.02 50.97 -73.67
CA MET A 1 44.99 49.51 -73.52
C MET A 1 44.89 49.22 -71.99
N LYS A 2 43.72 48.93 -71.45
CA LYS A 2 43.58 48.50 -70.11
C LYS A 2 42.86 47.16 -70.16
N ILE A 3 43.45 46.12 -69.59
CA ILE A 3 42.97 44.77 -69.51
C ILE A 3 42.10 44.71 -68.25
N PHE A 4 40.82 44.32 -68.36
CA PHE A 4 39.91 44.07 -67.31
C PHE A 4 40.07 42.55 -66.86
N GLN A 5 40.48 42.29 -65.64
CA GLN A 5 40.43 40.95 -65.03
C GLN A 5 39.06 40.80 -64.34
N TRP A 6 38.34 39.73 -64.68
CA TRP A 6 37.17 39.26 -64.04
C TRP A 6 37.55 38.22 -63.01
N SER A 7 37.34 38.51 -61.68
CA SER A 7 37.46 37.55 -60.62
C SER A 7 36.09 36.89 -60.41
N ILE A 8 35.97 35.59 -60.63
CA ILE A 8 34.80 34.78 -60.36
C ILE A 8 34.91 34.37 -58.89
N LEU A 9 33.96 34.86 -58.03
CA LEU A 9 33.81 34.45 -56.63
C LEU A 9 32.94 33.18 -56.59
N LEU A 10 33.58 32.03 -56.38
CA LEU A 10 32.89 30.78 -56.10
C LEU A 10 32.35 30.83 -54.64
N VAL A 11 31.06 31.03 -54.47
CA VAL A 11 30.37 30.84 -53.15
C VAL A 11 30.05 29.37 -53.02
N SER A 12 30.81 28.64 -52.21
CA SER A 12 30.54 27.27 -51.82
C SER A 12 29.43 27.29 -50.74
N PHE A 13 28.18 26.93 -51.11
CA PHE A 13 27.13 26.61 -50.19
C PHE A 13 27.45 25.27 -49.51
N SER A 14 27.98 25.29 -48.30
CA SER A 14 28.06 24.10 -47.45
C SER A 14 26.65 23.76 -46.97
N PHE A 15 26.01 22.80 -47.60
CA PHE A 15 24.84 22.15 -47.03
C PHE A 15 25.28 21.42 -45.75
N VAL A 16 25.04 22.00 -44.59
CA VAL A 16 25.06 21.27 -43.31
C VAL A 16 23.82 20.38 -43.31
N SER A 17 23.97 19.15 -43.77
CA SER A 17 22.97 18.12 -43.52
C SER A 17 22.99 17.83 -42.04
N LEU A 18 22.02 18.38 -41.33
CA LEU A 18 21.66 17.94 -40.00
C LEU A 18 21.19 16.47 -40.13
N SER A 19 22.12 15.54 -40.08
CA SER A 19 21.77 14.13 -39.87
C SER A 19 21.23 14.00 -38.42
N PHE A 20 19.92 14.04 -38.26
CA PHE A 20 19.29 13.61 -37.03
C PHE A 20 19.69 12.14 -36.85
N ALA A 21 20.50 11.86 -35.85
CA ALA A 21 20.81 10.50 -35.47
C ALA A 21 19.49 9.74 -35.22
N GLN A 22 19.28 8.65 -35.94
CA GLN A 22 18.10 7.82 -35.82
C GLN A 22 18.00 7.37 -34.36
N LYS A 23 16.87 7.66 -33.70
CA LYS A 23 16.60 7.24 -32.31
C LYS A 23 16.67 5.71 -32.23
N LYS A 24 17.17 5.21 -31.12
CA LYS A 24 17.34 3.78 -30.86
C LYS A 24 16.01 3.10 -30.57
N GLU A 25 15.91 1.82 -30.92
CA GLU A 25 14.82 0.96 -30.51
C GLU A 25 14.96 0.58 -29.01
N ILE A 26 13.85 0.48 -28.31
CA ILE A 26 13.77 -0.02 -26.93
C ILE A 26 13.70 -1.55 -26.98
N ASN A 27 14.58 -2.22 -26.24
CA ASN A 27 14.57 -3.67 -26.09
C ASN A 27 15.11 -4.08 -24.72
N ALA A 28 15.14 -5.36 -24.42
CA ALA A 28 15.54 -5.89 -23.11
C ALA A 28 16.92 -5.45 -22.61
N THR A 29 17.84 -5.06 -23.52
CA THR A 29 19.21 -4.65 -23.16
C THR A 29 19.26 -3.31 -22.44
N VAL A 30 18.20 -2.50 -22.54
CA VAL A 30 18.15 -1.16 -21.96
C VAL A 30 17.45 -1.11 -20.60
N TYR A 31 16.83 -2.19 -20.15
CA TYR A 31 16.04 -2.20 -18.90
C TYR A 31 16.86 -1.73 -17.68
N ALA A 32 18.14 -2.13 -17.60
CA ALA A 32 19.02 -1.72 -16.52
C ALA A 32 19.31 -0.21 -16.47
N GLN A 33 19.09 0.51 -17.57
CA GLN A 33 19.36 1.95 -17.67
C GLN A 33 18.20 2.79 -17.11
N TRP A 34 16.99 2.20 -17.02
CA TRP A 34 15.80 2.89 -16.53
C TRP A 34 15.82 2.97 -15.01
N LYS A 35 15.50 4.16 -14.51
CA LYS A 35 15.51 4.49 -13.09
C LYS A 35 14.11 4.85 -12.64
N LYS A 36 13.88 4.74 -11.33
CA LYS A 36 12.65 5.15 -10.65
C LYS A 36 12.96 6.23 -9.64
N ASN A 37 12.10 7.24 -9.54
CA ASN A 37 12.08 8.14 -8.40
C ASN A 37 11.10 7.61 -7.35
N GLU A 38 11.57 7.54 -6.11
CA GLU A 38 10.86 6.90 -4.99
C GLU A 38 11.10 7.71 -3.71
N ASN A 39 10.32 7.42 -2.65
CA ASN A 39 10.54 7.92 -1.30
C ASN A 39 10.64 9.45 -1.18
N GLN A 40 9.71 10.15 -1.85
CA GLN A 40 9.62 11.60 -1.76
C GLN A 40 9.17 12.03 -0.36
N GLN A 41 9.84 13.04 0.19
CA GLN A 41 9.56 13.60 1.50
C GLN A 41 9.75 15.11 1.50
N ILE A 42 9.02 15.79 2.40
CA ILE A 42 9.17 17.21 2.67
C ILE A 42 9.50 17.37 4.14
N SER A 43 10.45 18.24 4.46
CA SER A 43 10.77 18.62 5.85
C SER A 43 9.59 19.33 6.51
N SER A 44 9.50 19.29 7.84
CA SER A 44 8.39 19.89 8.60
C SER A 44 8.24 21.38 8.36
N ASN A 45 9.36 22.10 8.14
CA ASN A 45 9.36 23.53 7.81
C ASN A 45 9.07 23.82 6.32
N GLY A 46 8.87 22.79 5.49
CA GLY A 46 8.55 22.93 4.08
C GLY A 46 9.68 23.39 3.17
N ARG A 47 10.90 23.63 3.73
CA ARG A 47 12.04 24.15 2.98
C ARG A 47 12.78 23.07 2.20
N TYR A 48 12.95 21.87 2.77
CA TYR A 48 13.76 20.83 2.17
C TYR A 48 12.89 19.71 1.61
N ILE A 49 13.28 19.24 0.42
CA ILE A 49 12.63 18.09 -0.26
C ILE A 49 13.70 17.03 -0.49
N SER A 50 13.39 15.77 -0.19
CA SER A 50 14.25 14.64 -0.55
C SER A 50 13.50 13.63 -1.40
N TYR A 51 14.25 12.93 -2.26
CA TYR A 51 13.77 11.83 -3.07
C TYR A 51 14.91 10.90 -3.45
N GLU A 52 14.57 9.69 -3.86
CA GLU A 52 15.54 8.71 -4.34
C GLU A 52 15.39 8.51 -5.84
N ILE A 53 16.52 8.31 -6.54
CA ILE A 53 16.53 7.81 -7.91
C ILE A 53 17.31 6.50 -7.93
N ASN A 54 16.60 5.40 -8.15
CA ASN A 54 17.13 4.04 -8.11
C ASN A 54 17.04 3.37 -9.48
N PRO A 55 18.15 2.83 -10.04
CA PRO A 55 18.09 1.98 -11.23
C PRO A 55 17.50 0.61 -10.89
N LEU A 56 17.10 -0.15 -11.90
CA LEU A 56 16.66 -1.53 -11.72
C LEU A 56 17.80 -2.41 -11.19
N PHE A 57 19.02 -2.22 -11.72
CA PHE A 57 20.25 -2.85 -11.26
C PHE A 57 21.34 -1.78 -11.14
N GLY A 58 22.04 -1.74 -9.99
CA GLY A 58 23.11 -0.79 -9.76
C GLY A 58 22.89 0.11 -8.55
N ASP A 59 23.75 1.09 -8.40
CA ASP A 59 23.72 2.03 -7.29
C ASP A 59 22.76 3.19 -7.59
N GLY A 60 21.89 3.48 -6.64
CA GLY A 60 20.99 4.63 -6.67
C GLY A 60 21.57 5.84 -5.96
N PHE A 61 20.78 6.90 -5.87
CA PHE A 61 21.11 8.15 -5.20
C PHE A 61 19.93 8.65 -4.36
N VAL A 62 20.24 9.24 -3.22
CA VAL A 62 19.33 10.15 -2.51
C VAL A 62 19.65 11.57 -2.94
N TYR A 63 18.64 12.37 -3.18
CA TYR A 63 18.72 13.79 -3.49
C TYR A 63 18.11 14.61 -2.36
N LEU A 64 18.70 15.77 -2.10
CA LEU A 64 18.24 16.77 -1.14
C LEU A 64 18.17 18.12 -1.85
N TYR A 65 16.98 18.69 -1.93
CA TYR A 65 16.72 19.97 -2.57
C TYR A 65 16.32 21.02 -1.53
N ASP A 66 16.93 22.19 -1.59
CA ASP A 66 16.59 23.36 -0.78
C ASP A 66 15.72 24.30 -1.63
N THR A 67 14.45 24.48 -1.25
CA THR A 67 13.47 25.28 -2.01
C THR A 67 13.75 26.78 -2.00
N GLU A 68 14.52 27.29 -1.03
CA GLU A 68 14.88 28.70 -0.92
C GLU A 68 16.12 29.06 -1.77
N THR A 69 17.12 28.18 -1.80
CA THR A 69 18.36 28.43 -2.54
C THR A 69 18.42 27.76 -3.90
N ALA A 70 17.46 26.89 -4.21
CA ALA A 70 17.42 26.04 -5.40
C ALA A 70 18.67 25.13 -5.56
N ILE A 71 19.35 24.81 -4.46
CA ILE A 71 20.51 23.90 -4.46
C ILE A 71 20.03 22.47 -4.36
N LEU A 72 20.55 21.59 -5.23
CA LEU A 72 20.32 20.17 -5.26
C LEU A 72 21.60 19.41 -4.91
N ASP A 73 21.64 18.82 -3.72
CA ASP A 73 22.70 17.91 -3.29
C ASP A 73 22.35 16.46 -3.65
N SER A 74 23.35 15.62 -3.94
CA SER A 74 23.15 14.22 -4.27
C SER A 74 24.11 13.31 -3.51
N PHE A 75 23.59 12.17 -3.03
CA PHE A 75 24.33 11.24 -2.18
C PHE A 75 24.31 9.84 -2.80
N PRO A 76 25.44 9.35 -3.35
CA PRO A 76 25.49 8.04 -4.00
C PRO A 76 25.24 6.91 -3.01
N ARG A 77 24.52 5.88 -3.48
CA ARG A 77 24.13 4.70 -2.70
C ARG A 77 23.24 5.04 -1.48
N GLY A 78 22.68 6.25 -1.46
CA GLY A 78 21.76 6.68 -0.43
C GLY A 78 20.40 5.99 -0.56
N LYS A 79 19.80 5.59 0.56
CA LYS A 79 18.45 5.03 0.68
C LYS A 79 17.81 5.36 2.02
N GLN A 80 16.49 5.25 2.12
CA GLN A 80 15.74 5.41 3.37
C GLN A 80 16.07 6.73 4.07
N ALA A 81 15.96 7.82 3.34
CA ALA A 81 16.25 9.15 3.89
C ALA A 81 15.10 9.65 4.77
N GLY A 82 15.38 10.66 5.62
CA GLY A 82 14.38 11.33 6.44
C GLY A 82 14.91 12.61 7.06
N PHE A 83 13.97 13.48 7.47
CA PHE A 83 14.29 14.73 8.18
C PHE A 83 14.03 14.60 9.67
N SER A 84 14.82 15.30 10.49
CA SER A 84 14.47 15.50 11.89
C SER A 84 13.16 16.27 12.02
N PHE A 85 12.47 16.11 13.14
CA PHE A 85 11.18 16.75 13.41
C PHE A 85 11.22 18.28 13.22
N GLN A 86 12.28 18.94 13.71
CA GLN A 86 12.46 20.39 13.57
C GLN A 86 13.12 20.80 12.25
N SER A 87 13.43 19.84 11.37
CA SER A 87 14.13 20.10 10.10
C SER A 87 15.55 20.66 10.27
N ASP A 88 16.27 20.26 11.32
CA ASP A 88 17.63 20.72 11.61
C ASP A 88 18.69 19.85 10.95
N TYR A 89 18.39 18.57 10.76
CA TYR A 89 19.29 17.63 10.10
C TYR A 89 18.53 16.65 9.22
N PHE A 90 19.26 16.07 8.29
CA PHE A 90 18.84 15.09 7.32
C PHE A 90 19.63 13.81 7.49
N VAL A 91 18.98 12.66 7.44
CA VAL A 91 19.61 11.36 7.62
C VAL A 91 19.29 10.46 6.45
N TYR A 92 20.25 9.66 6.02
CA TYR A 92 20.05 8.65 5.00
C TYR A 92 20.99 7.46 5.22
N LYS A 93 20.54 6.27 4.82
CA LYS A 93 21.36 5.07 4.81
C LYS A 93 22.27 5.07 3.60
N ILE A 94 23.52 4.66 3.75
CA ILE A 94 24.48 4.45 2.66
C ILE A 94 24.67 2.95 2.52
N VAL A 95 24.08 2.37 1.47
CA VAL A 95 24.18 0.92 1.24
C VAL A 95 25.51 0.54 0.57
N PRO A 96 26.00 -0.70 0.74
CA PRO A 96 27.18 -1.19 0.03
C PRO A 96 26.97 -1.17 -1.48
N GLY A 97 28.05 -1.00 -2.26
CA GLY A 97 27.96 -0.96 -3.71
C GLY A 97 27.36 -2.22 -4.30
N TYR A 98 26.50 -2.06 -5.29
CA TYR A 98 25.79 -3.14 -5.99
C TYR A 98 26.73 -4.25 -6.48
N ASP A 99 27.83 -3.91 -7.16
CA ASP A 99 28.78 -4.89 -7.68
C ASP A 99 29.49 -5.66 -6.58
N THR A 100 29.70 -5.03 -5.43
CA THR A 100 30.28 -5.68 -4.25
C THR A 100 29.32 -6.74 -3.70
N LEU A 101 28.02 -6.37 -3.53
CA LEU A 101 26.99 -7.31 -3.06
C LEU A 101 26.79 -8.45 -4.07
N ARG A 102 26.72 -8.13 -5.35
CA ARG A 102 26.63 -9.11 -6.43
C ARG A 102 27.82 -10.08 -6.42
N THR A 103 29.02 -9.57 -6.19
CA THR A 103 30.22 -10.42 -6.06
C THR A 103 30.14 -11.34 -4.85
N CYS A 104 29.65 -10.84 -3.70
CA CYS A 104 29.44 -11.65 -2.51
C CYS A 104 28.43 -12.79 -2.77
N GLU A 105 27.36 -12.51 -3.49
CA GLU A 105 26.34 -13.49 -3.87
C GLU A 105 26.88 -14.55 -4.81
N LEU A 106 27.54 -14.14 -5.90
CA LEU A 106 28.16 -15.05 -6.88
C LEU A 106 29.19 -15.97 -6.24
N ARG A 107 29.97 -15.47 -5.27
CA ARG A 107 30.97 -16.26 -4.52
C ARG A 107 30.36 -17.02 -3.35
N LYS A 108 29.03 -16.98 -3.15
CA LYS A 108 28.30 -17.63 -2.04
C LYS A 108 28.91 -17.31 -0.66
N ILE A 109 29.36 -16.07 -0.47
CA ILE A 109 29.88 -15.62 0.82
C ILE A 109 28.73 -15.58 1.83
N ASP A 110 28.99 -16.07 3.07
CA ASP A 110 28.02 -15.99 4.16
C ASP A 110 27.53 -14.54 4.34
N LYS A 111 26.21 -14.32 4.38
CA LYS A 111 25.58 -13.01 4.53
C LYS A 111 26.05 -12.25 5.77
N LYS A 112 26.48 -12.95 6.82
CA LYS A 112 27.08 -12.33 8.02
C LYS A 112 28.38 -11.58 7.70
N LYS A 113 29.11 -11.99 6.68
CA LYS A 113 30.40 -11.41 6.24
C LYS A 113 30.23 -10.32 5.16
N TRP A 114 29.02 -10.08 4.70
CA TRP A 114 28.78 -9.04 3.70
C TRP A 114 29.05 -7.66 4.28
N PRO A 115 29.51 -6.71 3.46
CA PRO A 115 29.62 -5.31 3.87
C PRO A 115 28.30 -4.80 4.45
N LYS A 116 28.39 -3.98 5.49
CA LYS A 116 27.20 -3.45 6.19
C LYS A 116 26.92 -2.03 5.75
N ASP A 117 25.66 -1.60 5.95
CA ASP A 117 25.22 -0.24 5.69
C ASP A 117 25.98 0.77 6.57
N SER A 118 26.03 2.00 6.12
CA SER A 118 26.46 3.15 6.91
C SER A 118 25.31 4.15 7.00
N LEU A 119 25.40 5.11 7.91
CA LEU A 119 24.45 6.21 8.06
C LEU A 119 25.15 7.52 7.74
N GLY A 120 24.56 8.33 6.86
CA GLY A 120 24.95 9.73 6.63
C GLY A 120 24.02 10.65 7.42
N ILE A 121 24.58 11.57 8.20
CA ILE A 121 23.85 12.59 8.95
C ILE A 121 24.36 13.95 8.48
N ILE A 122 23.45 14.80 8.02
CA ILE A 122 23.79 16.14 7.52
C ILE A 122 23.07 17.18 8.38
N VAL A 123 23.81 18.02 9.04
CA VAL A 123 23.26 19.23 9.69
C VAL A 123 22.93 20.24 8.60
N LEU A 124 21.65 20.57 8.45
CA LEU A 124 21.14 21.33 7.29
C LEU A 124 21.65 22.78 7.23
N SER A 125 21.91 23.41 8.40
CA SER A 125 22.43 24.77 8.48
C SER A 125 23.89 24.89 8.06
N THR A 126 24.73 23.89 8.39
CA THR A 126 26.20 23.93 8.15
C THR A 126 26.64 23.06 6.99
N LYS A 127 25.73 22.18 6.47
CA LYS A 127 26.02 21.15 5.46
C LYS A 127 27.10 20.14 5.89
N ASN A 128 27.43 20.08 7.18
CA ASN A 128 28.39 19.10 7.69
C ASN A 128 27.85 17.69 7.62
N LEU A 129 28.60 16.80 6.97
CA LEU A 129 28.27 15.38 6.82
C LEU A 129 29.07 14.54 7.81
N GLN A 130 28.37 13.87 8.72
CA GLN A 130 28.89 12.79 9.55
C GLN A 130 28.53 11.43 8.96
N LYS A 131 29.49 10.49 8.93
CA LYS A 131 29.23 9.10 8.49
C LYS A 131 29.51 8.12 9.62
N LEU A 132 28.52 7.25 9.88
CA LEU A 132 28.60 6.19 10.88
C LEU A 132 28.55 4.84 10.17
N SER A 133 29.44 3.91 10.52
CA SER A 133 29.52 2.59 9.88
C SER A 133 28.82 1.51 10.67
N ASP A 134 28.59 0.36 10.02
CA ASP A 134 28.02 -0.87 10.61
C ASP A 134 26.58 -0.69 11.12
N ILE A 135 25.75 -0.05 10.33
CA ILE A 135 24.36 0.27 10.68
C ILE A 135 23.42 -0.87 10.26
N LYS A 136 22.57 -1.32 11.19
CA LYS A 136 21.49 -2.26 10.97
C LYS A 136 20.18 -1.52 10.64
N SER A 137 19.80 -0.58 11.48
CA SER A 137 18.60 0.25 11.32
C SER A 137 18.76 1.59 12.03
N PHE A 138 17.91 2.53 11.67
CA PHE A 138 17.78 3.79 12.38
C PHE A 138 16.31 4.23 12.42
N GLU A 139 15.98 5.11 13.37
CA GLU A 139 14.67 5.70 13.54
C GLU A 139 14.79 7.16 13.97
N LEU A 140 13.99 8.02 13.33
CA LEU A 140 13.86 9.44 13.65
C LEU A 140 12.72 9.66 14.64
N GLY A 141 12.90 10.61 15.55
CA GLY A 141 11.86 11.01 16.48
C GLY A 141 10.63 11.60 15.79
N LYS A 142 9.43 11.29 16.31
CA LYS A 142 8.15 11.75 15.74
C LYS A 142 7.84 13.21 16.07
N GLU A 143 8.06 13.62 17.32
CA GLU A 143 7.84 14.99 17.81
C GLU A 143 9.07 15.52 18.58
N HIS A 144 10.27 15.03 18.26
CA HIS A 144 11.53 15.41 18.85
C HIS A 144 12.70 15.19 17.90
N ASN A 145 13.87 15.74 18.22
CA ASN A 145 15.07 15.68 17.37
C ASN A 145 16.03 14.52 17.69
N PHE A 146 15.66 13.53 18.51
CA PHE A 146 16.53 12.37 18.71
C PHE A 146 16.49 11.43 17.50
N LEU A 147 17.66 10.88 17.20
CA LEU A 147 17.90 9.82 16.24
C LEU A 147 18.38 8.58 16.99
N SER A 148 17.72 7.46 16.85
CA SER A 148 18.20 6.17 17.33
C SER A 148 18.76 5.35 16.19
N TYR A 149 19.84 4.60 16.42
CA TYR A 149 20.31 3.62 15.45
C TYR A 149 20.91 2.38 16.11
N PHE A 150 20.70 1.25 15.47
CA PHE A 150 21.29 -0.03 15.83
C PHE A 150 22.48 -0.34 14.92
N LYS A 151 23.54 -0.93 15.51
CA LYS A 151 24.64 -1.54 14.75
C LYS A 151 24.34 -3.02 14.45
N ASN A 152 25.05 -3.60 13.47
CA ASN A 152 25.02 -5.04 13.24
C ASN A 152 25.83 -5.79 14.29
N SER A 153 26.86 -5.18 14.84
CA SER A 153 27.71 -5.71 15.90
C SER A 153 27.28 -5.23 17.28
N ASP A 154 27.67 -5.94 18.31
CA ASP A 154 27.47 -5.54 19.70
C ASP A 154 28.71 -4.78 20.24
N GLU A 155 29.39 -4.03 19.38
CA GLU A 155 30.56 -3.23 19.69
C GLU A 155 30.26 -1.75 19.49
N LEU A 156 30.57 -0.93 20.52
CA LEU A 156 30.40 0.52 20.40
C LEU A 156 31.48 1.14 19.51
N TYR A 157 32.71 0.61 19.58
CA TYR A 157 33.84 1.05 18.77
C TYR A 157 34.62 -0.18 18.30
N LYS A 158 35.11 -0.19 17.05
CA LYS A 158 36.15 -1.14 16.66
C LYS A 158 37.40 -0.82 17.46
N ALA A 159 37.82 -1.69 18.37
CA ALA A 159 39.09 -1.57 19.06
C ALA A 159 40.20 -1.43 18.01
N ILE A 160 40.95 -0.32 18.05
CA ILE A 160 42.18 -0.20 17.26
C ILE A 160 43.04 -1.38 17.66
N PRO A 161 43.52 -2.22 16.73
CA PRO A 161 44.31 -3.39 17.09
C PRO A 161 45.61 -2.89 17.78
N VAL A 162 45.66 -3.00 19.10
CA VAL A 162 46.87 -2.76 19.85
C VAL A 162 47.85 -3.88 19.47
N LYS A 163 48.97 -3.51 18.83
CA LYS A 163 50.05 -4.45 18.53
C LYS A 163 50.41 -5.19 19.82
N LYS A 164 50.13 -6.50 19.91
CA LYS A 164 50.43 -7.34 21.08
C LYS A 164 51.92 -7.30 21.33
N LYS A 165 52.35 -6.74 22.42
CA LYS A 165 53.69 -6.95 22.98
C LYS A 165 53.80 -8.41 23.43
N TRP A 166 54.77 -9.10 22.96
CA TRP A 166 54.99 -10.57 23.01
C TRP A 166 55.28 -11.17 24.38
N TRP A 167 55.18 -10.43 25.45
CA TRP A 167 55.64 -10.84 26.79
C TRP A 167 54.65 -10.43 27.89
N LYS A 168 53.45 -11.08 27.93
CA LYS A 168 52.66 -11.25 29.18
C LYS A 168 51.78 -12.49 29.08
N LYS A 169 51.86 -13.43 30.04
CA LYS A 169 50.95 -14.53 30.20
C LYS A 169 49.51 -14.06 30.17
N SER A 170 48.73 -14.55 29.25
CA SER A 170 47.34 -14.18 29.05
C SER A 170 46.49 -14.62 30.24
N LYS A 171 45.81 -13.63 30.90
CA LYS A 171 44.61 -13.93 31.68
C LYS A 171 43.66 -14.64 30.73
N LYS A 172 43.00 -15.74 31.17
CA LYS A 172 41.96 -16.46 30.36
C LYS A 172 41.04 -15.37 29.75
N PRO A 173 40.72 -15.46 28.45
CA PRO A 173 39.81 -14.52 27.84
C PRO A 173 38.47 -14.57 28.60
N VAL A 174 37.97 -13.41 29.03
CA VAL A 174 36.63 -13.31 29.58
C VAL A 174 35.71 -13.87 28.48
N LYS A 175 34.88 -14.87 28.78
CA LYS A 175 33.92 -15.41 27.82
C LYS A 175 33.04 -14.27 27.34
N ALA A 176 33.05 -13.99 26.05
CA ALA A 176 32.15 -13.00 25.47
C ALA A 176 30.72 -13.35 25.85
N ILE A 177 29.96 -12.35 26.32
CA ILE A 177 28.52 -12.51 26.59
C ILE A 177 27.85 -12.82 25.25
N GLN A 178 27.15 -13.94 25.17
CA GLN A 178 26.31 -14.23 24.01
C GLN A 178 24.99 -13.44 24.16
N SER A 179 24.59 -12.73 23.11
CA SER A 179 23.37 -11.94 23.08
C SER A 179 22.77 -12.01 21.69
N ASP A 180 21.43 -11.98 21.59
CA ASP A 180 20.70 -11.75 20.33
C ASP A 180 20.55 -10.23 20.05
N GLY A 181 20.92 -9.38 21.00
CA GLY A 181 20.95 -7.92 20.89
C GLY A 181 22.20 -7.40 20.21
N THR A 182 22.15 -6.14 19.82
CA THR A 182 23.25 -5.40 19.21
C THR A 182 23.45 -4.04 19.89
N ALA A 183 24.50 -3.28 19.54
CA ALA A 183 24.70 -1.95 20.08
C ALA A 183 23.65 -0.97 19.56
N LEU A 184 23.04 -0.21 20.48
CA LEU A 184 22.14 0.89 20.21
C LEU A 184 22.83 2.20 20.56
N THR A 185 22.64 3.23 19.76
CA THR A 185 22.99 4.62 20.13
C THR A 185 21.78 5.53 19.88
N ILE A 186 21.47 6.39 20.84
CA ILE A 186 20.54 7.51 20.68
C ILE A 186 21.38 8.78 20.69
N LEU A 187 21.20 9.62 19.68
CA LEU A 187 21.92 10.87 19.55
C LEU A 187 21.01 12.03 19.13
N GLU A 188 21.42 13.23 19.41
CA GLU A 188 20.82 14.47 18.91
C GLU A 188 21.95 15.29 18.30
N PRO A 189 22.02 15.38 16.94
CA PRO A 189 23.18 15.94 16.23
C PRO A 189 23.49 17.40 16.54
N ILE A 190 22.47 18.18 16.90
CA ILE A 190 22.65 19.63 17.14
C ILE A 190 23.22 19.91 18.52
N SER A 191 22.72 19.25 19.56
CA SER A 191 23.20 19.40 20.96
C SER A 191 24.45 18.57 21.27
N ASN A 192 24.92 17.74 20.33
CA ASN A 192 25.95 16.72 20.53
C ASN A 192 25.62 15.70 21.64
N PHE A 193 24.38 15.54 22.00
CA PHE A 193 23.98 14.48 22.91
C PHE A 193 24.22 13.11 22.26
N SER A 194 24.80 12.17 23.01
CA SER A 194 24.97 10.79 22.58
C SER A 194 24.98 9.84 23.77
N LYS A 195 24.13 8.81 23.71
CA LYS A 195 24.09 7.76 24.71
C LYS A 195 24.00 6.41 24.01
N ALA A 196 24.80 5.44 24.48
CA ALA A 196 24.86 4.12 23.87
C ALA A 196 24.68 2.99 24.89
N TRP A 197 24.12 1.88 24.41
CA TRP A 197 23.90 0.64 25.15
C TRP A 197 24.35 -0.56 24.31
N LEU A 198 24.72 -1.65 24.99
CA LEU A 198 25.07 -2.93 24.39
C LEU A 198 23.98 -3.96 24.62
N HIS A 199 23.98 -5.03 23.83
CA HIS A 199 23.07 -6.18 23.96
C HIS A 199 21.57 -5.80 23.79
N VAL A 200 21.26 -4.73 23.06
CA VAL A 200 19.90 -4.20 22.90
C VAL A 200 19.15 -4.98 21.84
N THR A 201 17.97 -5.48 22.20
CA THR A 201 17.05 -6.16 21.30
C THR A 201 15.92 -5.25 20.81
N ASN A 202 15.47 -4.31 21.64
CA ASN A 202 14.44 -3.32 21.30
C ASN A 202 14.66 -2.00 22.01
N CYS A 203 14.21 -0.92 21.36
CA CYS A 203 14.21 0.44 21.89
C CYS A 203 12.95 1.15 21.37
N GLU A 204 12.21 1.79 22.29
CA GLU A 204 11.09 2.65 21.94
C GLU A 204 11.34 4.04 22.48
N LEU A 205 11.18 5.08 21.65
CA LEU A 205 11.21 6.47 22.07
C LEU A 205 9.80 6.97 22.35
N SER A 206 9.60 7.65 23.45
CA SER A 206 8.32 8.32 23.71
C SER A 206 8.07 9.42 22.67
N LYS A 207 6.82 9.71 22.36
CA LYS A 207 6.41 10.56 21.24
C LYS A 207 7.11 11.92 21.20
N ASN A 208 7.28 12.59 22.37
CA ASN A 208 7.96 13.89 22.51
C ASN A 208 9.44 13.78 22.90
N GLY A 209 10.00 12.56 23.02
CA GLY A 209 11.41 12.35 23.37
C GLY A 209 11.75 12.58 24.84
N THR A 210 10.79 12.51 25.76
CA THR A 210 11.08 12.62 27.22
C THR A 210 11.76 11.36 27.74
N TYR A 211 11.38 10.19 27.23
CA TYR A 211 11.85 8.88 27.67
C TYR A 211 12.25 8.00 26.50
N ALA A 212 13.17 7.06 26.76
CA ALA A 212 13.43 5.92 25.91
C ALA A 212 13.34 4.63 26.72
N THR A 213 12.76 3.58 26.18
CA THR A 213 12.91 2.22 26.72
C THR A 213 14.07 1.53 26.03
N VAL A 214 14.81 0.73 26.78
CA VAL A 214 15.91 -0.09 26.27
C VAL A 214 15.73 -1.49 26.81
N THR A 215 15.45 -2.46 25.90
CA THR A 215 15.38 -3.86 26.24
C THR A 215 16.71 -4.52 25.88
N THR A 216 17.40 -5.09 26.86
CA THR A 216 18.66 -5.82 26.67
C THR A 216 18.48 -7.32 26.86
N HIS A 217 19.30 -8.10 26.18
CA HIS A 217 19.30 -9.57 26.25
C HIS A 217 20.70 -10.10 26.54
N GLN A 218 20.80 -11.04 27.47
CA GLN A 218 22.02 -11.77 27.76
C GLN A 218 21.72 -13.27 27.80
N LYS A 219 22.49 -14.03 27.01
CA LYS A 219 22.39 -15.47 26.97
C LYS A 219 23.38 -16.08 27.96
N THR A 220 22.86 -16.52 29.09
CA THR A 220 23.60 -17.25 30.11
C THR A 220 23.23 -18.73 30.05
N LYS A 221 23.04 -19.43 31.19
CA LYS A 221 22.43 -20.77 31.22
C LYS A 221 20.96 -20.75 30.79
N LYS A 222 20.28 -19.59 30.95
CA LYS A 222 18.93 -19.27 30.50
C LYS A 222 18.96 -17.91 29.83
N ASP A 223 18.04 -17.66 28.90
CA ASP A 223 17.84 -16.34 28.35
C ASP A 223 17.44 -15.37 29.46
N SER A 224 18.00 -14.17 29.45
CA SER A 224 17.76 -13.15 30.46
C SER A 224 17.56 -11.80 29.79
N TYR A 225 16.32 -11.29 29.83
CA TYR A 225 15.97 -9.97 29.33
C TYR A 225 15.85 -8.98 30.49
N GLN A 226 16.26 -7.73 30.25
CA GLN A 226 16.12 -6.60 31.15
C GLN A 226 15.46 -5.45 30.38
N LEU A 227 14.55 -4.72 31.06
CA LEU A 227 13.94 -3.49 30.56
C LEU A 227 14.37 -2.34 31.42
N ASP A 228 14.93 -1.32 30.78
CA ASP A 228 15.30 -0.05 31.38
C ASP A 228 14.52 1.10 30.74
N VAL A 229 14.26 2.16 31.51
CA VAL A 229 13.77 3.45 31.02
C VAL A 229 14.86 4.49 31.20
N PHE A 230 15.24 5.14 30.13
CA PHE A 230 16.15 6.28 30.15
C PHE A 230 15.36 7.58 30.08
N ALA A 231 15.55 8.48 31.06
CA ALA A 231 14.94 9.81 31.12
C ALA A 231 15.95 10.85 30.61
N PHE A 232 15.66 11.52 29.51
CA PHE A 232 16.61 12.42 28.84
C PHE A 232 16.94 13.66 29.66
N ALA A 233 15.94 14.30 30.28
CA ALA A 233 16.14 15.51 31.06
C ALA A 233 17.07 15.29 32.29
N GLN A 234 16.94 14.13 32.96
CA GLN A 234 17.72 13.74 34.10
C GLN A 234 19.02 13.00 33.72
N GLN A 235 19.20 12.63 32.47
CA GLN A 235 20.25 11.76 31.95
C GLN A 235 20.44 10.48 32.78
N LYS A 236 19.35 9.92 33.29
CA LYS A 236 19.32 8.80 34.22
C LYS A 236 18.59 7.60 33.66
N THR A 237 19.16 6.42 33.93
CA THR A 237 18.55 5.13 33.60
C THR A 237 17.88 4.54 34.84
N TYR A 238 16.64 4.11 34.69
CA TYR A 238 15.85 3.43 35.72
C TYR A 238 15.61 1.98 35.26
N GLN A 239 16.08 1.02 36.06
CA GLN A 239 15.83 -0.39 35.81
C GLN A 239 14.38 -0.71 36.18
N ILE A 240 13.60 -1.21 35.22
CA ILE A 240 12.18 -1.54 35.38
C ILE A 240 12.00 -3.01 35.79
N THR A 241 12.58 -3.91 35.01
CA THR A 241 12.55 -5.35 35.30
C THR A 241 13.81 -6.03 34.79
N GLN A 242 14.13 -7.19 35.35
CA GLN A 242 15.26 -8.00 34.96
C GLN A 242 14.96 -9.49 35.08
N GLN A 243 15.85 -10.34 34.55
CA GLN A 243 15.74 -11.80 34.62
C GLN A 243 14.46 -12.36 33.99
N GLN A 244 13.91 -11.66 33.01
CA GLN A 244 12.77 -12.14 32.23
C GLN A 244 13.23 -13.11 31.15
N THR A 245 12.41 -14.09 30.79
CA THR A 245 12.70 -15.00 29.66
C THR A 245 12.24 -14.43 28.32
N ALA A 246 11.39 -13.41 28.35
CA ALA A 246 10.97 -12.64 27.16
C ALA A 246 10.38 -11.29 27.57
N ILE A 247 10.55 -10.27 26.68
CA ILE A 247 9.85 -8.98 26.74
C ILE A 247 9.47 -8.64 25.29
N PRO A 248 8.30 -9.14 24.79
CA PRO A 248 7.95 -9.01 23.38
C PRO A 248 7.40 -7.64 22.98
N SER A 249 6.85 -6.87 23.93
CA SER A 249 6.21 -5.59 23.64
C SER A 249 6.40 -4.60 24.77
N VAL A 250 6.68 -3.34 24.41
CA VAL A 250 6.78 -2.19 25.31
C VAL A 250 6.14 -1.01 24.59
N VAL A 251 5.24 -0.27 25.24
CA VAL A 251 4.52 0.84 24.62
C VAL A 251 4.35 2.00 25.61
N PHE A 252 4.57 3.23 25.10
CA PHE A 252 4.25 4.46 25.82
C PHE A 252 2.83 4.93 25.54
N SER A 253 2.18 5.57 26.51
CA SER A 253 1.00 6.38 26.24
C SER A 253 1.40 7.68 25.53
N ASP A 254 0.55 8.20 24.64
CA ASP A 254 0.82 9.44 23.87
C ASP A 254 0.97 10.65 24.80
N ASN A 255 0.28 10.68 25.96
CA ASN A 255 0.44 11.68 27.00
C ASN A 255 1.69 11.49 27.87
N GLN A 256 2.45 10.39 27.63
CA GLN A 256 3.72 10.05 28.27
C GLN A 256 3.69 9.89 29.79
N ARG A 257 2.51 9.69 30.38
CA ARG A 257 2.37 9.40 31.80
C ARG A 257 2.51 7.92 32.12
N HIS A 258 2.32 7.06 31.13
CA HIS A 258 2.27 5.61 31.34
C HIS A 258 3.15 4.86 30.34
N LEU A 259 3.68 3.75 30.81
CA LEU A 259 4.37 2.72 30.05
C LEU A 259 3.70 1.39 30.34
N ALA A 260 3.36 0.62 29.31
CA ALA A 260 2.91 -0.77 29.45
C ALA A 260 3.88 -1.72 28.75
N TYR A 261 4.12 -2.88 29.35
CA TYR A 261 4.97 -3.89 28.73
C TYR A 261 4.48 -5.31 29.01
N LEU A 262 4.75 -6.20 28.08
CA LEU A 262 4.59 -7.63 28.23
C LEU A 262 5.91 -8.26 28.67
N SER A 263 5.86 -9.15 29.65
CA SER A 263 7.04 -9.90 30.08
C SER A 263 6.69 -11.34 30.47
N SER A 264 7.70 -12.21 30.49
CA SER A 264 7.54 -13.59 30.91
C SER A 264 8.76 -14.05 31.71
N GLN A 265 8.52 -14.86 32.74
CA GLN A 265 9.54 -15.65 33.43
C GLN A 265 9.44 -17.13 33.09
N ASP A 266 8.45 -17.49 32.27
CA ASP A 266 8.22 -18.86 31.83
C ASP A 266 9.32 -19.34 30.87
N THR A 267 9.88 -20.49 31.12
CA THR A 267 10.92 -21.12 30.30
C THR A 267 10.36 -22.12 29.29
N SER A 268 9.06 -22.35 29.29
CA SER A 268 8.40 -23.26 28.33
C SER A 268 8.38 -22.69 26.93
N ALA A 269 8.13 -23.54 25.94
CA ALA A 269 7.99 -23.13 24.55
C ALA A 269 6.76 -22.22 24.37
N LEU A 270 5.66 -22.54 25.06
CA LEU A 270 4.42 -21.73 25.09
C LEU A 270 4.43 -20.87 26.34
N LYS A 271 5.09 -19.71 26.25
CA LYS A 271 5.29 -18.81 27.40
C LYS A 271 3.98 -18.18 27.86
N LYS A 272 3.82 -18.08 29.17
CA LYS A 272 2.79 -17.23 29.80
C LYS A 272 3.35 -15.84 29.97
N TYR A 273 2.55 -14.85 29.61
CA TYR A 273 2.94 -13.43 29.68
C TYR A 273 2.16 -12.69 30.75
N ASP A 274 2.84 -11.73 31.34
CA ASP A 274 2.30 -10.76 32.26
C ASP A 274 2.23 -9.39 31.57
N LEU A 275 1.17 -8.64 31.78
CA LEU A 275 1.04 -7.25 31.37
C LEU A 275 1.27 -6.36 32.59
N THR A 276 2.27 -5.49 32.52
CA THR A 276 2.62 -4.58 33.60
C THR A 276 2.52 -3.12 33.15
N LEU A 277 1.89 -2.30 34.00
CA LEU A 277 1.74 -0.86 33.81
C LEU A 277 2.71 -0.12 34.75
N ILE A 278 3.35 0.92 34.24
CA ILE A 278 4.23 1.83 34.98
C ILE A 278 3.69 3.26 34.88
N THR A 279 3.66 3.98 35.99
CA THR A 279 3.42 5.43 36.01
C THR A 279 4.77 6.15 35.96
N LEU A 280 5.02 6.88 34.86
CA LEU A 280 6.32 7.51 34.59
C LEU A 280 6.60 8.74 35.46
N ASP A 281 5.57 9.50 35.87
CA ASP A 281 5.72 10.66 36.76
C ASP A 281 6.27 10.27 38.14
N SER A 282 6.15 9.01 38.54
CA SER A 282 6.65 8.46 39.79
C SER A 282 7.97 7.69 39.66
N LEU A 283 8.68 7.81 38.53
CA LEU A 283 9.99 7.19 38.35
C LEU A 283 11.03 7.75 39.33
N THR A 284 11.28 7.01 40.40
CA THR A 284 12.33 7.26 41.41
C THR A 284 13.33 6.11 41.38
N ALA A 285 14.38 6.18 42.17
CA ALA A 285 15.37 5.10 42.29
C ALA A 285 14.79 3.73 42.69
N LYS A 286 13.54 3.71 43.14
CA LYS A 286 12.76 2.47 43.43
C LYS A 286 11.61 2.29 42.42
N ALA A 287 11.89 2.39 41.12
CA ALA A 287 10.89 2.27 40.03
C ALA A 287 10.02 0.99 40.11
N ALA A 288 10.51 -0.05 40.75
CA ALA A 288 9.73 -1.27 41.02
C ALA A 288 8.46 -1.02 41.86
N ASN A 289 8.39 0.05 42.65
CA ASN A 289 7.20 0.38 43.49
C ASN A 289 6.12 1.12 42.69
N ALA A 290 6.41 1.58 41.48
CA ALA A 290 5.46 2.27 40.59
C ALA A 290 4.81 1.29 39.57
N SER A 291 5.16 0.01 39.62
CA SER A 291 4.66 -1.01 38.70
C SER A 291 3.39 -1.68 39.21
N LYS A 292 2.40 -1.80 38.33
CA LYS A 292 1.16 -2.52 38.57
C LYS A 292 1.00 -3.63 37.55
N LYS A 293 0.96 -4.88 38.06
CA LYS A 293 0.64 -6.03 37.21
C LYS A 293 -0.86 -6.12 37.02
N ILE A 294 -1.31 -6.25 35.77
CA ILE A 294 -2.72 -6.46 35.44
C ILE A 294 -3.02 -7.95 35.58
N VAL A 295 -3.96 -8.30 36.41
CA VAL A 295 -4.33 -9.68 36.76
C VAL A 295 -5.68 -9.99 36.15
N LEU A 296 -5.75 -11.09 35.39
CA LEU A 296 -7.00 -11.59 34.83
C LEU A 296 -7.76 -12.36 35.94
N SER A 297 -9.07 -12.16 36.00
CA SER A 297 -9.96 -12.90 36.91
C SER A 297 -10.17 -14.34 36.46
N ASP A 298 -10.14 -14.59 35.15
CA ASP A 298 -10.26 -15.93 34.56
C ASP A 298 -8.94 -16.69 34.60
N SER A 299 -8.90 -17.78 35.37
CA SER A 299 -7.72 -18.62 35.50
C SER A 299 -7.41 -19.47 34.27
N LEU A 300 -8.32 -19.60 33.30
CA LEU A 300 -8.16 -20.34 32.05
C LEU A 300 -7.56 -19.49 30.95
N LYS A 301 -7.55 -18.15 31.09
CA LYS A 301 -7.00 -17.20 30.13
C LYS A 301 -5.57 -16.75 30.48
N THR A 302 -4.84 -16.28 29.50
CA THR A 302 -3.51 -15.67 29.63
C THR A 302 -3.40 -14.45 28.75
N ILE A 303 -2.51 -13.52 29.09
CA ILE A 303 -2.20 -12.36 28.24
C ILE A 303 -1.59 -12.84 26.92
N SER A 304 -2.08 -12.33 25.81
CA SER A 304 -1.59 -12.68 24.49
C SER A 304 -0.38 -11.81 24.08
N MET A 305 0.65 -12.45 23.56
CA MET A 305 1.76 -11.73 22.91
C MET A 305 1.45 -11.29 21.47
N HIS A 306 0.35 -11.78 20.88
CA HIS A 306 0.00 -11.53 19.48
C HIS A 306 -0.81 -10.24 19.29
N GLN A 307 -1.33 -9.67 20.38
CA GLN A 307 -1.98 -8.37 20.40
C GLN A 307 -1.16 -7.41 21.25
N ASN A 308 -0.43 -6.51 20.60
CA ASN A 308 0.32 -5.48 21.32
C ASN A 308 -0.63 -4.60 22.15
N PRO A 309 -0.25 -4.24 23.38
CA PRO A 309 -0.98 -3.25 24.15
C PRO A 309 -1.06 -1.91 23.42
N VAL A 310 -2.21 -1.22 23.51
CA VAL A 310 -2.45 0.05 22.83
C VAL A 310 -3.16 1.00 23.76
N PHE A 311 -2.56 2.16 24.07
CA PHE A 311 -3.25 3.21 24.82
C PHE A 311 -4.20 4.01 23.92
N THR A 312 -5.28 4.52 24.50
CA THR A 312 -6.02 5.64 23.91
C THR A 312 -5.18 6.91 23.93
N LEU A 313 -5.48 7.87 23.05
CA LEU A 313 -4.71 9.12 22.92
C LEU A 313 -4.56 9.91 24.22
N ASN A 314 -5.61 9.85 25.11
CA ASN A 314 -5.55 10.48 26.44
C ASN A 314 -4.80 9.63 27.47
N GLY A 315 -4.43 8.40 27.16
CA GLY A 315 -3.75 7.47 28.05
C GLY A 315 -4.59 6.90 29.20
N ASN A 316 -5.93 7.04 29.16
CA ASN A 316 -6.81 6.58 30.24
C ASN A 316 -7.22 5.11 30.11
N LEU A 317 -7.20 4.58 28.90
CA LEU A 317 -7.55 3.20 28.57
C LEU A 317 -6.37 2.49 27.92
N LEU A 318 -6.22 1.21 28.24
CA LEU A 318 -5.22 0.33 27.63
C LEU A 318 -5.93 -0.89 27.05
N TYR A 319 -5.92 -1.01 25.72
CA TYR A 319 -6.36 -2.22 25.02
C TYR A 319 -5.25 -3.27 25.05
N PHE A 320 -5.62 -4.53 25.21
CA PHE A 320 -4.69 -5.67 25.16
C PHE A 320 -5.42 -6.95 24.77
N GLY A 321 -4.68 -7.97 24.38
CA GLY A 321 -5.23 -9.27 24.01
C GLY A 321 -5.09 -10.33 25.09
N ILE A 322 -6.04 -11.28 25.11
CA ILE A 322 -5.96 -12.50 25.87
C ILE A 322 -6.19 -13.71 24.98
N ASN A 323 -5.70 -14.87 25.41
CA ASN A 323 -5.91 -16.17 24.76
C ASN A 323 -6.25 -17.23 25.81
N ASP A 324 -6.79 -18.35 25.36
CA ASP A 324 -6.85 -19.54 26.17
C ASP A 324 -5.45 -20.05 26.53
N LYS A 325 -5.31 -20.56 27.75
CA LYS A 325 -4.09 -21.28 28.12
C LYS A 325 -3.94 -22.51 27.24
N GLN A 326 -2.89 -22.54 26.44
CA GLN A 326 -2.61 -23.69 25.62
C GLN A 326 -2.16 -24.87 26.52
N PRO A 327 -2.64 -26.08 26.25
CA PRO A 327 -2.13 -27.27 26.94
C PRO A 327 -0.63 -27.45 26.63
N ILE A 328 0.11 -27.95 27.60
CA ILE A 328 1.51 -28.35 27.37
C ILE A 328 1.47 -29.56 26.42
N LEU A 329 1.83 -29.31 25.15
CA LEU A 329 1.98 -30.40 24.18
C LEU A 329 3.22 -31.22 24.54
N GLU A 330 3.06 -32.52 24.68
CA GLU A 330 4.21 -33.42 24.76
C GLU A 330 5.07 -33.26 23.49
N LYS A 331 6.37 -33.35 23.67
CA LYS A 331 7.29 -33.25 22.53
C LYS A 331 7.02 -34.39 21.58
N ASP A 332 6.62 -34.09 20.36
CA ASP A 332 6.50 -35.08 19.29
C ASP A 332 7.89 -35.73 19.03
N THR A 333 7.97 -37.00 19.28
CA THR A 333 9.20 -37.79 19.12
C THR A 333 9.20 -38.61 17.84
N LEU A 334 8.11 -38.56 17.03
CA LEU A 334 7.98 -39.32 15.80
C LEU A 334 8.83 -38.68 14.70
N LEU A 335 9.46 -39.52 13.90
CA LEU A 335 10.07 -39.06 12.64
C LEU A 335 8.99 -38.69 11.65
N GLU A 336 9.28 -37.82 10.70
CA GLU A 336 8.30 -37.41 9.66
C GLU A 336 7.75 -38.62 8.89
N SER A 337 8.59 -39.67 8.70
CA SER A 337 8.17 -40.93 8.07
C SER A 337 7.21 -41.78 8.93
N GLU A 338 7.12 -41.50 10.22
CA GLU A 338 6.25 -42.20 11.17
C GLU A 338 4.95 -41.49 11.45
N LYS A 339 4.83 -40.23 10.95
CA LYS A 339 3.62 -39.44 11.11
C LYS A 339 2.57 -39.80 10.06
N ALA A 340 1.34 -39.97 10.51
CA ALA A 340 0.21 -40.12 9.60
C ALA A 340 -0.14 -38.75 8.99
N HIS A 341 -0.14 -38.68 7.67
CA HIS A 341 -0.63 -37.50 6.93
C HIS A 341 -2.10 -37.73 6.61
N LEU A 342 -2.98 -37.10 7.36
CA LEU A 342 -4.44 -37.22 7.19
C LEU A 342 -5.06 -35.85 7.02
N ASP A 343 -5.69 -35.65 5.87
CA ASP A 343 -6.54 -34.48 5.60
C ASP A 343 -8.00 -34.87 5.79
N ILE A 344 -8.71 -34.17 6.67
CA ILE A 344 -10.13 -34.41 6.90
C ILE A 344 -10.93 -33.31 6.20
N TRP A 345 -11.84 -33.72 5.32
CA TRP A 345 -12.77 -32.85 4.62
C TRP A 345 -14.18 -33.18 5.08
N HIS A 346 -14.88 -32.20 5.64
CA HIS A 346 -16.24 -32.38 6.11
C HIS A 346 -17.18 -31.34 5.48
N TYR A 347 -18.33 -31.79 5.00
CA TYR A 347 -19.27 -30.92 4.28
C TYR A 347 -19.90 -29.80 5.11
N LYS A 348 -19.85 -29.89 6.45
CA LYS A 348 -20.32 -28.86 7.38
C LYS A 348 -19.22 -27.88 7.82
N ASP A 349 -17.98 -28.09 7.37
CA ASP A 349 -16.91 -27.15 7.68
C ASP A 349 -17.21 -25.80 7.00
N LEU A 350 -17.16 -24.74 7.76
CA LEU A 350 -17.39 -23.39 7.24
C LEU A 350 -16.26 -22.95 6.29
N ARG A 351 -15.06 -23.46 6.53
CA ARG A 351 -13.87 -23.27 5.70
C ARG A 351 -13.36 -24.62 5.23
N ILE A 352 -13.16 -24.78 3.92
CA ILE A 352 -12.58 -26.00 3.37
C ILE A 352 -11.16 -26.24 3.88
N GLN A 353 -10.72 -27.50 3.91
CA GLN A 353 -9.44 -27.90 4.50
C GLN A 353 -8.21 -27.10 4.00
N PRO A 354 -8.02 -26.82 2.70
CA PRO A 354 -6.93 -25.96 2.23
C PRO A 354 -6.98 -24.54 2.77
N GLN A 355 -8.17 -23.98 2.98
CA GLN A 355 -8.37 -22.66 3.56
C GLN A 355 -7.97 -22.65 5.05
N GLN A 356 -8.35 -23.71 5.79
CA GLN A 356 -7.93 -23.88 7.17
C GLN A 356 -6.40 -23.92 7.29
N LEU A 357 -5.71 -24.67 6.42
CA LEU A 357 -4.25 -24.74 6.40
C LEU A 357 -3.58 -23.38 6.13
N VAL A 358 -4.10 -22.62 5.16
CA VAL A 358 -3.58 -21.28 4.84
C VAL A 358 -3.75 -20.32 6.02
N GLN A 359 -4.88 -20.42 6.72
CA GLN A 359 -5.25 -19.51 7.82
C GLN A 359 -4.72 -19.95 9.19
N LEU A 360 -4.25 -21.21 9.33
CA LEU A 360 -3.85 -21.81 10.60
C LEU A 360 -2.95 -20.88 11.44
N LYS A 361 -1.89 -20.34 10.85
CA LYS A 361 -0.95 -19.45 11.56
C LYS A 361 -1.59 -18.15 12.04
N GLN A 362 -2.64 -17.69 11.38
CA GLN A 362 -3.40 -16.51 11.78
C GLN A 362 -4.38 -16.86 12.90
N ASP A 363 -5.05 -17.99 12.79
CA ASP A 363 -5.97 -18.50 13.79
C ASP A 363 -5.25 -18.77 15.12
N GLU A 364 -4.05 -19.39 15.09
CA GLU A 364 -3.20 -19.60 16.28
C GLU A 364 -2.79 -18.30 16.99
N LYS A 365 -2.76 -17.17 16.26
CA LYS A 365 -2.41 -15.85 16.81
C LYS A 365 -3.63 -15.04 17.26
N ARG A 366 -4.81 -15.55 17.05
CA ARG A 366 -6.04 -14.85 17.39
C ARG A 366 -6.07 -14.54 18.89
N SER A 367 -6.53 -13.34 19.22
CA SER A 367 -6.63 -12.84 20.58
C SER A 367 -7.99 -12.21 20.81
N GLU A 368 -8.58 -12.43 21.96
CA GLU A 368 -9.75 -11.71 22.42
C GLU A 368 -9.31 -10.35 22.96
N LEU A 369 -10.02 -9.30 22.56
CA LEU A 369 -9.70 -7.92 22.93
C LEU A 369 -10.31 -7.57 24.30
N MET A 370 -9.46 -7.02 25.16
CA MET A 370 -9.81 -6.48 26.46
C MET A 370 -9.47 -4.99 26.51
N VAL A 371 -10.17 -4.24 27.35
CA VAL A 371 -9.77 -2.88 27.72
C VAL A 371 -9.60 -2.78 29.24
N TYR A 372 -8.51 -2.13 29.65
CA TYR A 372 -8.21 -1.83 31.03
C TYR A 372 -8.39 -0.33 31.31
N TYR A 373 -9.21 0.00 32.30
CA TYR A 373 -9.43 1.34 32.80
C TYR A 373 -8.40 1.68 33.87
N LEU A 374 -7.43 2.54 33.57
CA LEU A 374 -6.31 2.85 34.49
C LEU A 374 -6.77 3.41 35.83
N HIS A 375 -7.77 4.30 35.84
CA HIS A 375 -8.26 4.99 37.05
C HIS A 375 -9.24 4.16 37.89
N LYS A 376 -9.89 3.13 37.27
CA LYS A 376 -10.90 2.32 37.96
C LYS A 376 -10.40 0.94 38.32
N ASP A 377 -9.22 0.57 37.88
CA ASP A 377 -8.68 -0.80 38.02
C ASP A 377 -9.65 -1.88 37.51
N LEU A 378 -10.29 -1.60 36.37
CA LEU A 378 -11.34 -2.42 35.82
C LEU A 378 -10.91 -2.96 34.44
N ILE A 379 -11.05 -4.26 34.24
CA ILE A 379 -10.89 -4.93 32.94
C ILE A 379 -12.27 -5.20 32.37
N VAL A 380 -12.48 -4.84 31.09
CA VAL A 380 -13.73 -5.09 30.38
C VAL A 380 -13.44 -5.91 29.12
N PRO A 381 -14.12 -7.07 28.91
CA PRO A 381 -14.02 -7.84 27.69
C PRO A 381 -14.75 -7.13 26.55
N LEU A 382 -14.13 -7.02 25.37
CA LEU A 382 -14.72 -6.34 24.22
C LEU A 382 -15.00 -7.30 23.05
N SER A 383 -14.27 -8.38 22.95
CA SER A 383 -14.47 -9.39 21.90
C SER A 383 -14.45 -10.81 22.47
N ASN A 384 -14.79 -11.77 21.63
CA ASN A 384 -14.74 -13.20 21.93
C ASN A 384 -14.34 -13.98 20.66
N ASP A 385 -14.47 -15.31 20.67
CA ASP A 385 -14.10 -16.19 19.56
C ASP A 385 -14.79 -15.88 18.23
N THR A 386 -15.98 -15.29 18.24
CA THR A 386 -16.75 -14.97 17.03
C THR A 386 -16.86 -13.49 16.77
N LEU A 387 -16.90 -12.66 17.81
CA LEU A 387 -17.03 -11.21 17.70
C LEU A 387 -15.67 -10.56 17.54
N ASN A 388 -15.40 -9.96 16.39
CA ASN A 388 -14.22 -9.15 16.13
C ASN A 388 -14.55 -7.67 16.38
N VAL A 389 -13.63 -6.94 17.04
CA VAL A 389 -13.80 -5.52 17.36
C VAL A 389 -12.60 -4.73 16.90
N ALA A 390 -12.84 -3.63 16.18
CA ALA A 390 -11.78 -2.72 15.74
C ALA A 390 -11.43 -1.73 16.86
N ILE A 391 -10.13 -1.59 17.17
CA ILE A 391 -9.63 -0.63 18.15
C ILE A 391 -9.75 0.80 17.60
N VAL A 392 -10.34 1.68 18.39
CA VAL A 392 -10.37 3.12 18.16
C VAL A 392 -9.53 3.81 19.24
N LYS A 393 -8.52 4.57 18.84
CA LYS A 393 -7.64 5.31 19.76
C LYS A 393 -8.19 6.66 20.20
N ASP A 394 -9.29 7.11 19.58
CA ASP A 394 -9.85 8.43 19.82
C ASP A 394 -10.36 8.61 21.27
N LEU A 395 -10.26 9.84 21.76
CA LEU A 395 -10.66 10.27 23.09
C LEU A 395 -12.17 10.23 23.33
N HIS A 396 -12.95 10.21 22.26
CA HIS A 396 -14.40 10.44 22.30
C HIS A 396 -15.23 9.17 22.05
N ALA A 397 -14.58 8.03 21.85
CA ALA A 397 -15.29 6.78 21.62
C ALA A 397 -15.88 6.23 22.93
N ASP A 398 -17.20 6.09 22.98
CA ASP A 398 -17.91 5.39 24.05
C ASP A 398 -18.26 3.95 23.62
N TYR A 399 -18.25 3.72 22.30
CA TYR A 399 -18.62 2.47 21.67
C TYR A 399 -17.66 2.11 20.53
N LEU A 400 -17.54 0.81 20.29
CA LEU A 400 -16.79 0.26 19.17
C LEU A 400 -17.72 -0.52 18.25
N LEU A 401 -17.38 -0.59 16.97
CA LEU A 401 -18.07 -1.46 16.02
C LEU A 401 -17.49 -2.87 16.14
N GLY A 402 -18.36 -3.81 16.49
CA GLY A 402 -18.09 -5.24 16.43
C GLY A 402 -18.67 -5.88 15.19
N SER A 403 -18.09 -6.98 14.74
CA SER A 403 -18.58 -7.74 13.59
C SER A 403 -18.44 -9.25 13.79
N VAL A 404 -19.44 -10.00 13.31
CA VAL A 404 -19.50 -11.47 13.35
C VAL A 404 -19.68 -11.97 11.93
N SER A 405 -18.68 -12.66 11.38
CA SER A 405 -18.72 -13.28 10.04
C SER A 405 -19.16 -14.74 10.07
N TYR A 406 -19.03 -15.39 11.20
CA TYR A 406 -19.25 -16.83 11.39
C TYR A 406 -20.51 -17.39 10.72
N PRO A 407 -21.71 -16.77 10.78
CA PRO A 407 -22.90 -17.32 10.12
C PRO A 407 -22.81 -17.38 8.59
N TYR A 408 -21.87 -16.64 7.98
CA TYR A 408 -21.76 -16.44 6.52
C TYR A 408 -20.47 -17.01 5.95
N GLU A 409 -19.57 -17.57 6.75
CA GLU A 409 -18.25 -18.01 6.28
C GLU A 409 -18.33 -19.08 5.18
N ILE A 410 -19.33 -19.98 5.23
CA ILE A 410 -19.50 -20.98 4.20
C ILE A 410 -19.84 -20.36 2.83
N GLU A 411 -20.54 -19.21 2.82
CA GLU A 411 -20.93 -18.51 1.60
C GLU A 411 -19.72 -17.99 0.80
N TYR A 412 -18.56 -17.78 1.46
CA TYR A 412 -17.33 -17.31 0.81
C TYR A 412 -16.80 -18.24 -0.29
N GLN A 413 -17.32 -19.46 -0.38
CA GLN A 413 -16.98 -20.40 -1.44
C GLN A 413 -17.64 -20.03 -2.78
N TRP A 414 -18.82 -19.36 -2.76
CA TRP A 414 -19.60 -19.03 -3.95
C TRP A 414 -20.09 -17.57 -4.03
N GLU A 415 -20.06 -16.82 -2.93
CA GLU A 415 -20.40 -15.39 -2.93
C GLU A 415 -19.13 -14.51 -2.98
N SER A 416 -19.29 -13.32 -3.56
CA SER A 416 -18.23 -12.29 -3.56
C SER A 416 -18.27 -11.41 -2.33
N ALA A 417 -19.46 -11.15 -1.78
CA ALA A 417 -19.66 -10.34 -0.59
C ALA A 417 -19.39 -11.15 0.69
N HIS A 418 -18.54 -10.61 1.56
CA HIS A 418 -18.22 -11.22 2.85
C HIS A 418 -19.13 -10.65 3.93
N ARG A 419 -20.36 -11.18 4.00
CA ARG A 419 -21.40 -10.70 4.92
C ARG A 419 -20.98 -10.82 6.37
N LYS A 420 -21.45 -9.86 7.20
CA LYS A 420 -21.21 -9.83 8.65
C LYS A 420 -22.45 -9.31 9.37
N ASP A 421 -22.69 -9.79 10.57
CA ASP A 421 -23.56 -9.12 11.51
C ASP A 421 -22.76 -8.03 12.22
N HIS A 422 -23.32 -6.82 12.34
CA HIS A 422 -22.67 -5.69 12.99
C HIS A 422 -23.27 -5.43 14.37
N TYR A 423 -22.39 -5.15 15.33
CA TYR A 423 -22.74 -4.92 16.73
C TYR A 423 -22.16 -3.60 17.22
N MET A 424 -22.89 -2.89 18.05
CA MET A 424 -22.36 -1.85 18.91
C MET A 424 -21.82 -2.51 20.19
N VAL A 425 -20.57 -2.26 20.53
CA VAL A 425 -19.90 -2.80 21.72
C VAL A 425 -19.58 -1.65 22.66
N SER A 426 -20.12 -1.70 23.86
CA SER A 426 -19.93 -0.69 24.89
C SER A 426 -18.53 -0.80 25.50
N LEU A 427 -17.76 0.28 25.49
CA LEU A 427 -16.48 0.35 26.20
C LEU A 427 -16.68 0.27 27.72
N LYS A 428 -17.81 0.74 28.26
CA LYS A 428 -18.06 0.83 29.69
C LYS A 428 -18.13 -0.54 30.38
N ASP A 429 -18.77 -1.52 29.74
CA ASP A 429 -19.10 -2.81 30.34
C ASP A 429 -19.01 -4.00 29.39
N GLY A 430 -18.59 -3.78 28.12
CA GLY A 430 -18.49 -4.82 27.11
C GLY A 430 -19.83 -5.31 26.57
N SER A 431 -20.96 -4.73 26.98
CA SER A 431 -22.28 -5.12 26.49
C SER A 431 -22.36 -4.89 24.97
N THR A 432 -23.08 -5.81 24.31
CA THR A 432 -23.20 -5.79 22.84
C THR A 432 -24.64 -5.59 22.43
N LYS A 433 -24.88 -4.79 21.41
CA LYS A 433 -26.21 -4.63 20.79
C LYS A 433 -26.10 -4.87 19.29
N LEU A 434 -26.91 -5.80 18.77
CA LEU A 434 -26.98 -6.04 17.33
C LEU A 434 -27.53 -4.81 16.63
N LEU A 435 -26.81 -4.32 15.61
CA LEU A 435 -27.20 -3.19 14.78
C LEU A 435 -27.85 -3.65 13.48
N ALA A 436 -27.18 -4.53 12.72
CA ALA A 436 -27.67 -5.03 11.45
C ALA A 436 -27.14 -6.44 11.18
N LYS A 437 -27.91 -7.24 10.46
CA LYS A 437 -27.55 -8.62 10.06
C LYS A 437 -27.14 -8.69 8.59
N GLY A 438 -26.17 -9.53 8.29
CA GLY A 438 -25.78 -9.88 6.92
C GLY A 438 -25.36 -8.68 6.07
N VAL A 439 -24.73 -7.68 6.66
CA VAL A 439 -24.25 -6.51 5.94
C VAL A 439 -23.15 -6.94 4.99
N ALA A 440 -23.33 -6.71 3.69
CA ALA A 440 -22.41 -7.14 2.65
C ALA A 440 -21.15 -6.24 2.58
N PHE A 441 -21.27 -4.98 2.97
CA PHE A 441 -20.20 -3.98 2.93
C PHE A 441 -20.00 -3.35 4.30
N ASP A 442 -18.89 -2.65 4.48
CA ASP A 442 -18.57 -2.05 5.78
C ASP A 442 -19.56 -0.92 6.14
N GLY A 443 -20.08 -1.00 7.36
CA GLY A 443 -20.82 0.08 7.99
C GLY A 443 -19.91 0.92 8.88
N LYS A 444 -20.37 2.11 9.27
CA LYS A 444 -19.66 2.97 10.22
C LYS A 444 -20.55 3.31 11.40
N LEU A 445 -20.03 3.04 12.63
CA LEU A 445 -20.60 3.52 13.88
C LEU A 445 -19.94 4.84 14.25
N SER A 446 -20.72 5.84 14.63
CA SER A 446 -20.15 7.08 15.15
C SER A 446 -19.47 6.84 16.51
N PRO A 447 -18.39 7.54 16.86
CA PRO A 447 -17.60 7.26 18.07
C PRO A 447 -18.41 7.29 19.38
N LYS A 448 -19.43 8.17 19.51
CA LYS A 448 -20.34 8.22 20.66
C LYS A 448 -21.53 7.27 20.55
N GLY A 449 -21.59 6.48 19.47
CA GLY A 449 -22.65 5.51 19.24
C GLY A 449 -24.03 6.08 18.95
N LYS A 450 -24.12 7.36 18.53
CA LYS A 450 -25.41 8.00 18.20
C LYS A 450 -25.97 7.54 16.86
N HIS A 451 -25.09 7.21 15.93
CA HIS A 451 -25.42 6.93 14.55
C HIS A 451 -24.67 5.69 14.06
N TYR A 452 -25.38 4.81 13.40
CA TYR A 452 -24.79 3.74 12.61
C TYR A 452 -25.27 3.90 11.19
N THR A 453 -24.34 3.95 10.22
CA THR A 453 -24.66 4.09 8.80
C THR A 453 -24.07 2.92 8.04
N TYR A 454 -24.84 2.31 7.16
CA TYR A 454 -24.40 1.21 6.31
C TYR A 454 -25.02 1.30 4.91
N PHE A 455 -24.47 0.56 3.98
CA PHE A 455 -25.03 0.43 2.63
C PHE A 455 -25.87 -0.85 2.53
N ASP A 456 -27.13 -0.72 2.19
CA ASP A 456 -28.00 -1.86 1.89
C ASP A 456 -27.91 -2.20 0.40
N SER A 457 -27.31 -3.36 0.09
CA SER A 457 -27.12 -3.82 -1.31
C SER A 457 -28.42 -4.10 -2.05
N LYS A 458 -29.50 -4.41 -1.31
CA LYS A 458 -30.80 -4.74 -1.94
C LYS A 458 -31.50 -3.47 -2.43
N SER A 459 -31.62 -2.45 -1.59
CA SER A 459 -32.21 -1.15 -2.00
C SER A 459 -31.20 -0.28 -2.75
N LYS A 460 -29.90 -0.60 -2.72
CA LYS A 460 -28.79 0.19 -3.27
C LYS A 460 -28.72 1.61 -2.68
N LYS A 461 -28.99 1.72 -1.39
CA LYS A 461 -29.09 2.99 -0.66
C LYS A 461 -28.28 2.95 0.64
N TYR A 462 -27.86 4.12 1.09
CA TYR A 462 -27.30 4.27 2.43
C TYR A 462 -28.43 4.42 3.45
N ILE A 463 -28.35 3.58 4.47
CA ILE A 463 -29.31 3.52 5.56
C ILE A 463 -28.63 4.01 6.84
N HIS A 464 -29.32 4.84 7.59
CA HIS A 464 -28.98 5.20 8.95
C HIS A 464 -29.84 4.40 9.92
N LEU A 465 -29.24 3.89 10.96
CA LEU A 465 -29.90 3.29 12.11
C LEU A 465 -29.54 4.13 13.34
N ASP A 466 -30.54 4.54 14.10
CA ASP A 466 -30.36 5.05 15.47
C ASP A 466 -30.12 3.84 16.42
N PRO A 467 -28.89 3.69 16.98
CA PRO A 467 -28.59 2.52 17.81
C PRO A 467 -29.40 2.44 19.12
N LEU A 468 -29.99 3.53 19.59
CA LEU A 468 -30.81 3.53 20.82
C LEU A 468 -32.23 3.06 20.52
N THR A 469 -32.88 3.68 19.56
CA THR A 469 -34.29 3.43 19.24
C THR A 469 -34.50 2.29 18.25
N MET A 470 -33.46 1.90 17.52
CA MET A 470 -33.48 0.95 16.39
C MET A 470 -34.35 1.43 15.22
N ASN A 471 -34.57 2.72 15.11
CA ASN A 471 -35.29 3.30 13.98
C ASN A 471 -34.33 3.45 12.79
N GLU A 472 -34.76 2.96 11.64
CA GLU A 472 -34.03 3.09 10.40
C GLU A 472 -34.56 4.25 9.56
N MET A 473 -33.67 4.90 8.83
CA MET A 473 -33.99 5.99 7.91
C MET A 473 -33.08 5.88 6.66
N CYS A 474 -33.68 6.01 5.51
CA CYS A 474 -32.91 6.04 4.26
C CYS A 474 -32.30 7.43 4.04
N LEU A 475 -30.97 7.52 4.01
CA LEU A 475 -30.26 8.79 3.82
C LEU A 475 -30.30 9.28 2.36
N THR A 476 -30.34 8.34 1.41
CA THR A 476 -30.16 8.65 -0.02
C THR A 476 -31.39 8.39 -0.88
N CYS A 477 -32.53 8.03 -0.29
CA CYS A 477 -33.77 7.76 -1.03
C CYS A 477 -34.34 9.00 -1.75
N ALA A 478 -34.10 10.20 -1.22
CA ALA A 478 -34.52 11.45 -1.85
C ALA A 478 -33.78 11.76 -3.17
N GLN A 479 -32.69 11.05 -3.46
CA GLN A 479 -31.86 11.22 -4.66
C GLN A 479 -31.82 9.91 -5.46
N PRO A 480 -32.92 9.51 -6.14
CA PRO A 480 -33.00 8.23 -6.83
C PRO A 480 -32.12 8.17 -8.09
N SER A 481 -31.80 9.32 -8.69
CA SER A 481 -30.98 9.42 -9.91
C SER A 481 -29.48 9.32 -9.65
N ILE A 482 -29.04 9.45 -8.40
CA ILE A 482 -27.63 9.42 -8.05
C ILE A 482 -27.15 7.97 -7.94
N ASN A 483 -26.03 7.68 -8.60
CA ASN A 483 -25.36 6.39 -8.50
C ASN A 483 -24.46 6.34 -7.25
N TRP A 484 -24.75 5.37 -6.36
CA TRP A 484 -24.04 5.17 -5.11
C TRP A 484 -23.11 3.95 -5.14
N GLN A 485 -23.04 3.25 -6.26
CA GLN A 485 -22.29 2.01 -6.42
C GLN A 485 -21.30 2.11 -7.58
N SER A 486 -20.19 1.35 -7.47
CA SER A 486 -19.22 1.20 -8.55
C SER A 486 -19.80 0.49 -9.77
N ASP A 487 -19.20 0.74 -10.94
CA ASP A 487 -19.46 -0.03 -12.15
C ASP A 487 -18.77 -1.39 -12.06
N ILE A 488 -19.56 -2.45 -12.02
CA ILE A 488 -19.05 -3.83 -11.95
C ILE A 488 -18.83 -4.46 -13.32
N ASN A 489 -18.99 -3.71 -14.40
CA ASN A 489 -18.74 -4.17 -15.77
C ASN A 489 -19.41 -5.52 -16.08
N GLY A 490 -20.69 -5.69 -15.72
CA GLY A 490 -21.50 -6.88 -16.00
C GLY A 490 -21.20 -8.10 -15.12
N MET A 491 -20.43 -7.97 -14.03
CA MET A 491 -20.30 -9.05 -13.05
C MET A 491 -21.64 -9.27 -12.32
N PRO A 492 -22.08 -10.53 -12.10
CA PRO A 492 -23.34 -10.83 -11.42
C PRO A 492 -23.21 -10.83 -9.89
N MET A 493 -22.63 -9.77 -9.34
CA MET A 493 -22.39 -9.56 -7.91
C MET A 493 -23.10 -8.30 -7.42
N ASP A 494 -23.17 -8.14 -6.10
CA ASP A 494 -23.50 -6.85 -5.50
C ASP A 494 -22.36 -5.87 -5.76
N ALA A 495 -22.67 -4.71 -6.31
CA ALA A 495 -21.66 -3.68 -6.58
C ALA A 495 -21.19 -3.00 -5.29
N ASP A 496 -19.90 -2.75 -5.16
CA ASP A 496 -19.34 -2.03 -4.03
C ASP A 496 -19.89 -0.60 -3.97
N PRO A 497 -20.32 -0.10 -2.80
CA PRO A 497 -20.67 1.30 -2.63
C PRO A 497 -19.40 2.17 -2.71
N PHE A 498 -19.55 3.44 -3.14
CA PHE A 498 -18.43 4.38 -3.11
C PHE A 498 -17.95 4.71 -1.70
N GLY A 499 -18.81 4.57 -0.69
CA GLY A 499 -18.43 4.50 0.72
C GLY A 499 -18.94 5.66 1.59
N ILE A 500 -18.92 5.40 2.88
CA ILE A 500 -19.15 6.37 3.94
C ILE A 500 -17.77 6.94 4.31
N ILE A 501 -17.57 8.23 4.05
CA ILE A 501 -16.28 8.88 4.31
C ILE A 501 -16.06 9.01 5.83
N GLY A 502 -17.05 9.52 6.58
CA GLY A 502 -16.96 9.67 8.02
C GLY A 502 -18.03 10.58 8.59
N TYR A 503 -17.94 10.84 9.89
CA TYR A 503 -18.84 11.75 10.59
C TYR A 503 -18.16 13.09 10.88
N SER A 504 -18.97 14.15 11.02
CA SER A 504 -18.53 15.44 11.58
C SER A 504 -18.13 15.27 13.06
N ARG A 505 -17.34 16.21 13.60
CA ARG A 505 -16.85 16.18 14.99
C ARG A 505 -17.99 16.13 16.05
N ASN A 506 -19.10 16.77 15.75
CA ASN A 506 -20.28 16.78 16.64
C ASN A 506 -21.22 15.60 16.41
N GLU A 507 -20.93 14.77 15.40
CA GLU A 507 -21.79 13.67 14.93
C GLU A 507 -23.17 14.13 14.45
N ASP A 508 -23.30 15.38 14.03
CA ASP A 508 -24.53 15.93 13.48
C ASP A 508 -24.68 15.70 11.97
N SER A 509 -23.63 15.19 11.33
CA SER A 509 -23.61 14.94 9.89
C SER A 509 -22.75 13.74 9.53
N VAL A 510 -23.10 13.06 8.43
CA VAL A 510 -22.32 12.00 7.80
C VAL A 510 -21.97 12.39 6.36
N TYR A 511 -20.73 12.12 5.95
CA TYR A 511 -20.20 12.36 4.61
C TYR A 511 -20.25 11.06 3.80
N ILE A 512 -20.83 11.12 2.60
CA ILE A 512 -21.10 9.99 1.74
C ILE A 512 -20.54 10.29 0.34
N GLN A 513 -19.82 9.33 -0.25
CA GLN A 513 -19.32 9.42 -1.62
C GLN A 513 -20.33 8.81 -2.59
N SER A 514 -20.65 9.52 -3.68
CA SER A 514 -21.31 8.97 -4.87
C SER A 514 -20.28 8.77 -5.99
N GLU A 515 -20.71 8.28 -7.14
CA GLU A 515 -19.84 8.14 -8.32
C GLU A 515 -19.12 9.45 -8.67
N LYS A 516 -19.85 10.55 -8.67
CA LYS A 516 -19.34 11.83 -9.19
C LYS A 516 -19.06 12.89 -8.14
N ASP A 517 -19.74 12.81 -6.99
CA ASP A 517 -19.80 13.92 -6.05
C ASP A 517 -19.76 13.44 -4.60
N VAL A 518 -19.46 14.35 -3.69
CA VAL A 518 -19.48 14.16 -2.24
C VAL A 518 -20.74 14.78 -1.66
N TRP A 519 -21.42 14.05 -0.79
CA TRP A 519 -22.68 14.43 -0.17
C TRP A 519 -22.56 14.47 1.34
N ILE A 520 -23.35 15.32 1.98
CA ILE A 520 -23.47 15.40 3.44
C ILE A 520 -24.94 15.24 3.79
N TYR A 521 -25.21 14.29 4.68
CA TYR A 521 -26.50 14.20 5.33
C TYR A 521 -26.41 14.80 6.73
N SER A 522 -27.26 15.80 7.01
CA SER A 522 -27.40 16.40 8.33
C SER A 522 -28.51 15.70 9.12
N PHE A 523 -28.16 15.15 10.27
CA PHE A 523 -29.13 14.52 11.18
C PHE A 523 -30.02 15.56 11.89
N VAL A 524 -29.58 16.82 11.95
CA VAL A 524 -30.36 17.94 12.56
C VAL A 524 -31.46 18.41 11.62
N SER A 525 -31.12 18.76 10.37
CA SER A 525 -32.09 19.21 9.39
C SER A 525 -32.80 18.09 8.63
N GLN A 526 -32.29 16.86 8.73
CA GLN A 526 -32.74 15.68 7.99
C GLN A 526 -32.64 15.86 6.46
N GLN A 527 -31.65 16.60 6.00
CA GLN A 527 -31.44 16.90 4.59
C GLN A 527 -30.14 16.33 4.06
N LEU A 528 -30.18 15.82 2.84
CA LEU A 528 -29.01 15.43 2.06
C LEU A 528 -28.65 16.55 1.09
N VAL A 529 -27.42 17.08 1.20
CA VAL A 529 -26.91 18.18 0.39
C VAL A 529 -25.64 17.76 -0.33
N CYS A 530 -25.48 18.11 -1.59
CA CYS A 530 -24.25 17.89 -2.35
C CYS A 530 -23.19 18.91 -1.93
N LEU A 531 -22.12 18.46 -1.26
CA LEU A 531 -21.01 19.30 -0.83
C LEU A 531 -20.23 19.90 -2.01
N THR A 532 -20.17 19.17 -3.11
CA THR A 532 -19.48 19.56 -4.34
C THR A 532 -20.40 20.27 -5.34
N GLU A 533 -21.62 20.62 -4.94
CA GLU A 533 -22.59 21.35 -5.75
C GLU A 533 -22.84 20.72 -7.13
N GLU A 534 -22.79 19.38 -7.20
CA GLU A 534 -22.91 18.59 -8.44
C GLU A 534 -21.88 18.95 -9.53
N LEU A 535 -20.74 19.51 -9.12
CA LEU A 535 -19.68 19.89 -10.05
C LEU A 535 -19.15 18.68 -10.83
N GLY A 536 -19.04 17.52 -10.16
CA GLY A 536 -18.64 16.27 -10.76
C GLY A 536 -19.62 15.80 -11.83
N ALA A 537 -20.92 15.80 -11.52
CA ALA A 537 -21.96 15.41 -12.47
C ALA A 537 -22.03 16.37 -13.68
N ARG A 538 -21.98 17.69 -13.46
CA ARG A 538 -22.01 18.70 -14.52
C ARG A 538 -20.83 18.62 -15.48
N ASN A 539 -19.64 18.31 -14.97
CA ASN A 539 -18.40 18.29 -15.76
C ASN A 539 -17.94 16.87 -16.16
N GLN A 540 -18.72 15.84 -15.85
CA GLN A 540 -18.35 14.43 -16.06
C GLN A 540 -17.01 14.07 -15.39
N GLN A 541 -16.86 14.50 -14.15
CA GLN A 541 -15.71 14.22 -13.30
C GLN A 541 -16.12 13.34 -12.12
N GLU A 542 -15.21 12.49 -11.70
CA GLU A 542 -15.32 11.74 -10.43
C GLU A 542 -14.59 12.54 -9.36
N ILE A 543 -15.33 13.30 -8.55
CA ILE A 543 -14.77 14.13 -7.49
C ILE A 543 -14.85 13.39 -6.17
N ALA A 544 -13.68 13.20 -5.54
CA ALA A 544 -13.55 12.50 -4.26
C ALA A 544 -12.86 13.37 -3.21
N LEU A 545 -13.40 13.35 -1.99
CA LEU A 545 -12.78 13.97 -0.83
C LEU A 545 -11.55 13.16 -0.39
N ARG A 546 -10.48 13.88 -0.07
CA ARG A 546 -9.23 13.34 0.49
C ARG A 546 -8.84 14.12 1.73
N LEU A 547 -8.25 13.44 2.71
CA LEU A 547 -7.71 14.05 3.92
C LEU A 547 -6.22 14.34 3.73
N TRP A 548 -5.74 15.48 4.20
CA TRP A 548 -4.31 15.76 4.27
C TRP A 548 -3.62 14.91 5.34
N GLU A 549 -4.30 14.67 6.44
CA GLU A 549 -3.84 13.88 7.58
C GLU A 549 -4.96 12.93 8.01
N ASN A 550 -4.65 11.66 8.26
CA ASN A 550 -5.63 10.61 8.58
C ASN A 550 -5.72 10.30 10.09
N ASP A 551 -5.26 11.19 10.95
CA ASP A 551 -5.14 10.93 12.39
C ASP A 551 -6.45 11.11 13.18
N SER A 552 -7.51 11.66 12.55
CA SER A 552 -8.82 11.88 13.16
C SER A 552 -9.86 10.88 12.67
N VAL A 553 -10.69 10.38 13.59
CA VAL A 553 -11.88 9.58 13.26
C VAL A 553 -13.03 10.44 12.72
N PHE A 554 -12.92 11.76 12.84
CA PHE A 554 -13.88 12.73 12.34
C PHE A 554 -13.37 13.47 11.11
N ILE A 555 -14.31 13.89 10.26
CA ILE A 555 -13.99 14.75 9.13
C ILE A 555 -13.85 16.20 9.60
N ASP A 556 -12.64 16.73 9.46
CA ASP A 556 -12.34 18.15 9.64
C ASP A 556 -12.24 18.81 8.27
N ARG A 557 -13.19 19.71 7.95
CA ARG A 557 -13.23 20.41 6.67
C ARG A 557 -12.02 21.29 6.40
N SER A 558 -11.30 21.72 7.45
CA SER A 558 -10.06 22.48 7.29
C SER A 558 -8.86 21.62 6.88
N ASN A 559 -9.04 20.29 6.91
CA ASN A 559 -8.00 19.29 6.62
C ASN A 559 -8.35 18.44 5.37
N VAL A 560 -9.18 18.96 4.46
CA VAL A 560 -9.58 18.25 3.25
C VAL A 560 -9.05 18.93 1.99
N TYR A 561 -8.96 18.16 0.92
CA TYR A 561 -8.88 18.60 -0.47
C TYR A 561 -9.69 17.65 -1.32
N PHE A 562 -9.98 18.05 -2.58
CA PHE A 562 -10.71 17.17 -3.48
C PHE A 562 -9.87 16.86 -4.70
N TYR A 563 -9.96 15.63 -5.12
CA TYR A 563 -9.35 15.10 -6.34
C TYR A 563 -10.46 14.78 -7.32
N GLY A 564 -10.40 15.36 -8.52
CA GLY A 564 -11.31 15.10 -9.62
C GLY A 564 -10.61 14.36 -10.75
N PHE A 565 -11.19 13.26 -11.22
CA PHE A 565 -10.78 12.57 -12.43
C PHE A 565 -11.76 12.90 -13.56
N ASP A 566 -11.26 13.39 -14.68
CA ASP A 566 -12.07 13.75 -15.84
C ASP A 566 -12.27 12.54 -16.74
N GLN A 567 -13.51 12.07 -16.83
CA GLN A 567 -13.85 10.85 -17.60
C GLN A 567 -13.69 11.06 -19.12
N LEU A 568 -13.77 12.29 -19.63
CA LEU A 568 -13.67 12.59 -21.06
C LEU A 568 -12.23 12.74 -21.53
N THR A 569 -11.44 13.49 -20.76
CA THR A 569 -10.04 13.79 -21.11
C THR A 569 -9.05 12.86 -20.42
N LYS A 570 -9.47 12.10 -19.41
CA LYS A 570 -8.65 11.23 -18.53
C LYS A 570 -7.62 12.02 -17.72
N GLY A 571 -7.74 13.36 -17.69
CA GLY A 571 -6.94 14.24 -16.88
C GLY A 571 -7.40 14.31 -15.42
N PHE A 572 -6.73 15.12 -14.64
CA PHE A 572 -7.08 15.31 -13.23
C PHE A 572 -7.26 16.77 -12.87
N HIS A 573 -7.99 16.97 -11.76
CA HIS A 573 -8.25 18.26 -11.14
C HIS A 573 -7.99 18.18 -9.65
N LEU A 574 -7.45 19.25 -9.07
CA LEU A 574 -7.33 19.43 -7.63
C LEU A 574 -8.15 20.63 -7.20
N TYR A 575 -8.89 20.47 -6.10
CA TYR A 575 -9.71 21.52 -5.53
C TYR A 575 -9.40 21.69 -4.05
N ASP A 576 -9.39 22.93 -3.62
CA ASP A 576 -9.48 23.31 -2.20
C ASP A 576 -10.96 23.52 -1.84
N PHE A 577 -11.27 23.55 -0.57
CA PHE A 577 -12.64 23.74 -0.09
C PHE A 577 -12.70 24.88 0.93
N ASP A 578 -13.62 25.79 0.70
CA ASP A 578 -13.95 26.88 1.62
C ASP A 578 -15.45 26.82 1.95
N ASP A 579 -15.80 26.87 3.24
CA ASP A 579 -17.21 26.75 3.68
C ASP A 579 -18.13 27.85 3.11
N LYS A 580 -17.59 28.99 2.66
CA LYS A 580 -18.36 30.11 2.10
C LYS A 580 -18.38 30.11 0.58
N GLN A 581 -17.33 29.66 -0.06
CA GLN A 581 -17.12 29.74 -1.51
C GLN A 581 -17.28 28.38 -2.22
N GLY A 582 -17.42 27.28 -1.45
CA GLY A 582 -17.47 25.93 -1.99
C GLY A 582 -16.12 25.46 -2.54
N LEU A 583 -16.13 24.67 -3.62
CA LEU A 583 -14.94 24.15 -4.26
C LEU A 583 -14.23 25.21 -5.11
N LYS A 584 -12.94 25.42 -4.80
CA LYS A 584 -12.05 26.27 -5.57
C LYS A 584 -11.03 25.42 -6.32
N LYS A 585 -11.02 25.48 -7.64
CA LYS A 585 -10.02 24.78 -8.45
C LYS A 585 -8.61 25.32 -8.15
N LEU A 586 -7.70 24.44 -7.73
CA LEU A 586 -6.29 24.74 -7.49
C LEU A 586 -5.46 24.48 -8.73
N TYR A 587 -5.65 23.31 -9.35
CA TYR A 587 -4.82 22.86 -10.46
C TYR A 587 -5.57 21.84 -11.32
N SER A 588 -5.24 21.80 -12.61
CA SER A 588 -5.73 20.77 -13.53
C SER A 588 -4.73 20.52 -14.64
N ALA A 589 -4.64 19.27 -15.10
CA ALA A 589 -3.79 18.89 -16.23
C ALA A 589 -4.30 17.62 -16.92
N ASN A 590 -4.08 17.56 -18.23
CA ASN A 590 -4.24 16.35 -19.03
C ASN A 590 -3.00 15.46 -18.83
N SER A 591 -2.92 14.82 -17.67
CA SER A 591 -1.80 14.00 -17.23
C SER A 591 -2.24 13.06 -16.12
N SER A 592 -1.43 12.04 -15.84
CA SER A 592 -1.54 11.24 -14.63
C SER A 592 -0.95 12.00 -13.44
N PHE A 593 -1.60 11.88 -12.28
CA PHE A 593 -1.19 12.51 -11.05
C PHE A 593 -0.91 11.44 -10.00
N VAL A 594 0.27 11.51 -9.38
CA VAL A 594 0.69 10.50 -8.42
C VAL A 594 1.17 11.17 -7.15
N GLN A 595 0.60 10.77 -6.04
CA GLN A 595 1.01 11.12 -4.68
C GLN A 595 1.12 12.65 -4.45
N LEU A 596 0.21 13.19 -3.67
CA LEU A 596 0.26 14.57 -3.18
C LEU A 596 0.67 14.55 -1.71
N LEU A 597 1.74 15.27 -1.40
CA LEU A 597 2.21 15.48 -0.04
C LEU A 597 2.15 16.97 0.30
N ARG A 598 1.80 17.28 1.54
CA ARG A 598 1.81 18.64 2.07
C ARG A 598 2.75 18.71 3.27
N SER A 599 3.59 19.73 3.33
CA SER A 599 4.43 19.97 4.50
C SER A 599 3.57 20.24 5.74
N PRO A 600 4.00 19.86 6.95
CA PRO A 600 3.29 20.16 8.20
C PRO A 600 2.97 21.65 8.40
N ASN A 601 3.83 22.56 7.94
CA ASN A 601 3.58 24.02 7.97
C ASN A 601 2.62 24.49 6.86
N LYS A 602 2.07 23.59 6.04
CA LYS A 602 1.09 23.81 4.96
C LYS A 602 1.58 24.69 3.80
N LYS A 603 2.87 25.03 3.71
CA LYS A 603 3.40 25.95 2.70
C LYS A 603 3.83 25.26 1.41
N THR A 604 4.32 24.02 1.48
CA THR A 604 4.88 23.31 0.35
C THR A 604 4.04 22.10 0.01
N LEU A 605 3.69 21.97 -1.26
CA LEU A 605 3.03 20.79 -1.84
C LEU A 605 4.01 20.10 -2.78
N LEU A 606 4.09 18.78 -2.67
CA LEU A 606 4.98 17.92 -3.46
C LEU A 606 4.15 16.82 -4.13
N PHE A 607 4.37 16.59 -5.43
CA PHE A 607 3.67 15.56 -6.19
C PHE A 607 4.50 15.07 -7.37
N ARG A 608 3.98 14.07 -8.07
CA ARG A 608 4.53 13.63 -9.36
C ARG A 608 3.44 13.68 -10.43
N GLN A 609 3.83 14.07 -11.63
CA GLN A 609 2.95 14.17 -12.79
C GLN A 609 3.62 13.51 -13.98
N SER A 610 2.83 12.77 -14.79
CA SER A 610 3.34 12.12 -16.00
C SER A 610 2.35 12.14 -17.15
N THR A 611 2.89 11.97 -18.36
CA THR A 611 2.17 11.48 -19.54
C THR A 611 2.85 10.21 -20.02
N LEU A 612 2.41 9.63 -21.13
CA LEU A 612 3.14 8.52 -21.72
C LEU A 612 4.57 8.93 -22.09
N GLU A 613 4.75 10.14 -22.65
CA GLU A 613 6.03 10.69 -23.12
C GLU A 613 6.87 11.28 -21.99
N ALA A 614 6.23 11.81 -20.94
CA ALA A 614 6.90 12.45 -19.81
C ALA A 614 6.93 11.54 -18.58
N TYR A 615 8.13 11.19 -18.13
CA TYR A 615 8.32 10.41 -16.90
C TYR A 615 7.70 11.13 -15.69
N PRO A 616 7.15 10.41 -14.67
CA PRO A 616 6.61 11.03 -13.48
C PRO A 616 7.70 11.68 -12.63
N GLU A 617 8.10 12.88 -13.00
CA GLU A 617 9.11 13.66 -12.30
C GLU A 617 8.57 14.28 -11.00
N VAL A 618 9.47 14.53 -10.05
CA VAL A 618 9.16 15.16 -8.77
C VAL A 618 8.98 16.66 -8.98
N MET A 619 7.81 17.16 -8.62
CA MET A 619 7.41 18.54 -8.75
C MET A 619 6.93 19.10 -7.42
N PHE A 620 7.13 20.39 -7.20
CA PHE A 620 6.61 21.07 -6.01
C PHE A 620 6.08 22.47 -6.33
N THR A 621 5.31 23.01 -5.38
CA THR A 621 4.86 24.39 -5.35
C THR A 621 4.88 24.91 -3.91
N THR A 622 5.14 26.23 -3.75
CA THR A 622 5.06 26.95 -2.46
C THR A 622 3.99 28.03 -2.46
N ASN A 623 3.21 28.14 -3.53
CA ASN A 623 2.23 29.21 -3.76
C ASN A 623 0.90 28.69 -4.34
N ASN A 624 0.42 27.55 -3.86
CA ASN A 624 -0.84 26.93 -4.26
C ASN A 624 -1.01 26.82 -5.78
N PHE A 625 -0.02 26.22 -6.47
CA PHE A 625 0.01 25.95 -7.91
C PHE A 625 0.07 27.19 -8.83
N LEU A 626 0.32 28.40 -8.31
CA LEU A 626 0.57 29.57 -9.17
C LEU A 626 1.86 29.41 -9.97
N SER A 627 2.84 28.71 -9.43
CA SER A 627 4.04 28.26 -10.13
C SER A 627 4.43 26.85 -9.71
N LEU A 628 4.95 26.06 -10.67
CA LEU A 628 5.42 24.70 -10.47
C LEU A 628 6.90 24.62 -10.78
N GLN A 629 7.62 23.85 -9.97
CA GLN A 629 9.03 23.57 -10.22
C GLN A 629 9.26 22.05 -10.28
N THR A 630 9.92 21.60 -11.35
CA THR A 630 10.38 20.22 -11.52
C THR A 630 11.80 20.12 -11.00
N ILE A 631 12.03 19.23 -10.03
CA ILE A 631 13.32 19.10 -9.34
C ILE A 631 14.04 17.78 -9.59
N SER A 632 13.41 16.85 -10.30
CA SER A 632 14.07 15.61 -10.73
C SER A 632 14.21 15.55 -12.24
N LYS A 633 15.20 14.79 -12.70
CA LYS A 633 15.41 14.41 -14.09
C LYS A 633 15.83 12.95 -14.12
N THR A 634 14.84 12.08 -14.03
CA THR A 634 15.06 10.66 -13.71
C THR A 634 15.61 9.88 -14.89
N ASN A 635 15.00 10.02 -16.07
CA ASN A 635 15.33 9.24 -17.27
C ASN A 635 15.64 10.11 -18.50
N PRO A 636 16.67 10.96 -18.47
CA PRO A 636 16.99 11.84 -19.60
C PRO A 636 17.41 11.08 -20.87
N GLN A 637 17.89 9.83 -20.73
CA GLN A 637 18.25 8.95 -21.84
C GLN A 637 17.05 8.60 -22.74
N GLN A 638 15.81 8.71 -22.24
CA GLN A 638 14.59 8.46 -22.99
C GLN A 638 14.54 9.22 -24.31
N ALA A 639 15.03 10.46 -24.34
CA ALA A 639 15.08 11.29 -25.52
C ALA A 639 15.88 10.66 -26.69
N GLY A 640 16.78 9.71 -26.41
CA GLY A 640 17.59 9.00 -27.42
C GLY A 640 16.91 7.75 -28.00
N TYR A 641 15.72 7.40 -27.55
CA TYR A 641 14.97 6.23 -28.00
C TYR A 641 13.74 6.64 -28.80
N ASN A 642 13.39 5.81 -29.79
CA ASN A 642 12.10 5.92 -30.47
C ASN A 642 11.00 5.54 -29.47
N TRP A 643 10.27 6.53 -28.97
CA TRP A 643 9.25 6.33 -27.97
C TRP A 643 7.90 5.97 -28.60
N ALA A 644 6.86 5.96 -27.81
CA ALA A 644 5.49 5.81 -28.29
C ALA A 644 4.71 7.11 -28.05
N THR A 645 3.72 7.35 -28.90
CA THR A 645 2.60 8.25 -28.63
C THR A 645 1.34 7.44 -28.38
N VAL A 646 0.34 8.00 -27.69
CA VAL A 646 -0.93 7.34 -27.38
C VAL A 646 -2.10 8.23 -27.72
N GLU A 647 -3.16 7.65 -28.26
CA GLU A 647 -4.43 8.31 -28.55
C GLU A 647 -5.58 7.55 -27.90
N LEU A 648 -6.55 8.29 -27.37
CA LEU A 648 -7.82 7.74 -26.94
C LEU A 648 -8.74 7.61 -28.16
N VAL A 649 -9.04 6.38 -28.58
CA VAL A 649 -9.96 6.10 -29.69
C VAL A 649 -11.32 5.70 -29.16
N LYS A 650 -12.39 6.07 -29.88
CA LYS A 650 -13.79 5.84 -29.49
C LYS A 650 -14.55 5.17 -30.62
N TRP A 651 -15.28 4.12 -30.32
CA TRP A 651 -16.13 3.41 -31.29
C TRP A 651 -17.37 2.83 -30.62
N LYS A 652 -18.17 2.09 -31.35
CA LYS A 652 -19.27 1.30 -30.80
C LYS A 652 -19.01 -0.17 -31.03
N SER A 653 -19.28 -0.99 -29.99
CA SER A 653 -19.25 -2.43 -30.12
C SER A 653 -20.28 -2.92 -31.15
N TYR A 654 -20.22 -4.20 -31.56
CA TYR A 654 -21.25 -4.78 -32.40
C TYR A 654 -22.65 -4.82 -31.76
N ASP A 655 -22.69 -4.64 -30.42
CA ASP A 655 -23.93 -4.49 -29.65
C ASP A 655 -24.38 -3.03 -29.53
N GLY A 656 -23.68 -2.08 -30.15
CA GLY A 656 -23.99 -0.65 -30.09
C GLY A 656 -23.51 0.06 -28.81
N ILE A 657 -22.75 -0.61 -27.92
CA ILE A 657 -22.24 -0.04 -26.69
C ILE A 657 -21.07 0.91 -27.01
N PRO A 658 -21.07 2.16 -26.51
CA PRO A 658 -19.92 3.05 -26.63
C PRO A 658 -18.69 2.46 -25.93
N LEU A 659 -17.56 2.45 -26.61
CA LEU A 659 -16.30 1.93 -26.12
C LEU A 659 -15.17 2.93 -26.35
N GLU A 660 -14.16 2.83 -25.52
CA GLU A 660 -12.90 3.57 -25.61
C GLU A 660 -11.73 2.59 -25.62
N GLY A 661 -10.56 3.06 -26.08
CA GLY A 661 -9.35 2.26 -26.03
C GLY A 661 -8.13 3.08 -26.29
N LEU A 662 -6.97 2.57 -25.92
CA LEU A 662 -5.68 3.22 -26.09
C LEU A 662 -5.02 2.70 -27.36
N PHE A 663 -4.66 3.61 -28.25
CA PHE A 663 -3.98 3.28 -29.51
C PHE A 663 -2.59 3.90 -29.53
N TYR A 664 -1.57 3.04 -29.44
CA TYR A 664 -0.17 3.44 -29.39
C TYR A 664 0.46 3.37 -30.79
N LYS A 665 1.25 4.38 -31.11
CA LYS A 665 2.02 4.50 -32.35
C LYS A 665 3.49 4.76 -32.03
N PRO A 666 4.44 4.34 -32.90
CA PRO A 666 5.82 4.79 -32.82
C PRO A 666 5.90 6.32 -32.82
N GLU A 667 6.86 6.91 -32.10
CA GLU A 667 7.10 8.37 -32.17
C GLU A 667 7.41 8.85 -33.59
N ASN A 668 8.10 8.03 -34.36
CA ASN A 668 8.43 8.27 -35.79
C ASN A 668 7.38 7.70 -36.76
N TYR A 669 6.13 7.59 -36.32
CA TYR A 669 5.03 7.06 -37.13
C TYR A 669 4.86 7.84 -38.43
N ASP A 670 4.74 7.09 -39.54
CA ASP A 670 4.53 7.60 -40.90
C ASP A 670 3.23 6.97 -41.44
N ALA A 671 2.20 7.78 -41.60
CA ALA A 671 0.89 7.34 -42.06
C ALA A 671 0.88 6.71 -43.49
N THR A 672 1.94 6.91 -44.29
CA THR A 672 2.07 6.30 -45.62
C THR A 672 2.57 4.86 -45.60
N LYS A 673 3.10 4.39 -44.45
CA LYS A 673 3.64 3.05 -44.27
C LYS A 673 2.62 2.10 -43.70
N LYS A 674 2.85 0.80 -43.85
CA LYS A 674 2.07 -0.27 -43.25
C LYS A 674 2.78 -0.83 -42.04
N TYR A 675 2.04 -0.93 -40.90
CA TYR A 675 2.55 -1.41 -39.63
C TYR A 675 1.78 -2.66 -39.18
N PRO A 676 2.48 -3.64 -38.57
CA PRO A 676 1.80 -4.73 -37.85
C PRO A 676 1.06 -4.19 -36.63
N LEU A 677 -0.06 -4.81 -36.30
CA LEU A 677 -0.89 -4.45 -35.14
C LEU A 677 -0.84 -5.56 -34.10
N ILE A 678 -0.54 -5.22 -32.84
CA ILE A 678 -0.69 -6.11 -31.71
C ILE A 678 -1.83 -5.60 -30.82
N LEU A 679 -2.75 -6.49 -30.47
CA LEU A 679 -3.79 -6.23 -29.49
C LEU A 679 -3.37 -6.78 -28.14
N TYR A 680 -3.53 -5.99 -27.10
CA TYR A 680 -3.40 -6.40 -25.71
C TYR A 680 -4.66 -5.96 -24.95
N TYR A 681 -5.19 -6.79 -24.09
CA TYR A 681 -6.43 -6.48 -23.38
C TYR A 681 -6.56 -7.26 -22.08
N TYR A 682 -7.38 -6.73 -21.19
CA TYR A 682 -7.81 -7.38 -19.95
C TYR A 682 -9.29 -7.08 -19.70
N GLU A 683 -9.62 -5.85 -19.29
CA GLU A 683 -10.99 -5.33 -19.12
C GLU A 683 -11.08 -3.87 -19.58
N LEU A 684 -11.10 -2.90 -18.63
CA LEU A 684 -11.12 -1.47 -18.90
C LEU A 684 -9.71 -0.90 -18.68
N ASN A 685 -9.19 -0.18 -19.65
CA ASN A 685 -7.83 0.36 -19.63
C ASN A 685 -7.74 1.82 -20.07
N SER A 686 -8.80 2.40 -20.66
CA SER A 686 -8.78 3.73 -21.26
C SER A 686 -8.39 4.84 -20.28
N ASP A 687 -8.69 4.67 -18.99
CA ASP A 687 -8.33 5.60 -17.92
C ASP A 687 -6.82 5.74 -17.70
N ASN A 688 -6.02 4.82 -18.25
CA ASN A 688 -4.55 4.86 -18.20
C ASN A 688 -3.91 5.68 -19.32
N LEU A 689 -4.66 6.54 -20.04
CA LEU A 689 -4.17 7.34 -21.17
C LEU A 689 -2.86 8.06 -20.88
N PHE A 690 -2.69 8.62 -19.68
CA PHE A 690 -1.51 9.37 -19.27
C PHE A 690 -0.53 8.58 -18.42
N SER A 691 -0.70 7.26 -18.30
CA SER A 691 0.23 6.43 -17.53
C SER A 691 1.55 6.26 -18.27
N HIS A 692 2.65 6.64 -17.62
CA HIS A 692 3.98 6.42 -18.16
C HIS A 692 4.36 4.94 -18.08
N SER A 693 4.82 4.39 -19.18
CA SER A 693 5.23 2.99 -19.30
C SER A 693 6.73 2.89 -19.51
N ALA A 694 7.51 2.85 -18.41
CA ALA A 694 8.96 2.71 -18.49
C ALA A 694 9.39 1.27 -18.85
N PRO A 695 10.41 1.07 -19.71
CA PRO A 695 10.90 -0.24 -20.06
C PRO A 695 11.35 -1.05 -18.83
N LYS A 696 10.85 -2.27 -18.71
CA LYS A 696 11.18 -3.19 -17.60
C LYS A 696 10.86 -4.63 -18.00
N PRO A 697 11.46 -5.64 -17.35
CA PRO A 697 11.03 -7.02 -17.53
C PRO A 697 9.56 -7.20 -17.19
N THR A 698 8.81 -7.87 -18.05
CA THR A 698 7.41 -8.25 -17.82
C THR A 698 7.21 -9.72 -18.14
N ALA A 699 6.27 -10.37 -17.44
CA ALA A 699 5.87 -11.73 -17.74
C ALA A 699 4.51 -11.71 -18.42
N SER A 700 4.43 -12.18 -19.66
CA SER A 700 3.18 -12.33 -20.42
C SER A 700 2.36 -11.04 -20.65
N ILE A 701 2.91 -9.86 -20.35
CA ILE A 701 2.26 -8.56 -20.53
C ILE A 701 2.99 -7.78 -21.60
N ILE A 702 2.26 -7.20 -22.56
CA ILE A 702 2.82 -6.28 -23.55
C ILE A 702 3.24 -4.99 -22.87
N HIS A 703 4.44 -4.52 -23.23
CA HIS A 703 4.91 -3.19 -22.91
C HIS A 703 4.67 -2.27 -24.11
N PRO A 704 3.63 -1.40 -24.12
CA PRO A 704 3.22 -0.70 -25.34
C PRO A 704 4.32 0.14 -25.97
N THR A 705 5.15 0.83 -25.17
CA THR A 705 6.25 1.65 -25.63
C THR A 705 7.36 0.84 -26.29
N GLU A 706 7.64 -0.38 -25.80
CA GLU A 706 8.66 -1.26 -26.37
C GLU A 706 8.24 -1.77 -27.76
N TYR A 707 7.01 -2.27 -27.88
CA TYR A 707 6.50 -2.74 -29.17
C TYR A 707 6.32 -1.60 -30.18
N ALA A 708 5.84 -0.43 -29.73
CA ALA A 708 5.75 0.73 -30.59
C ALA A 708 7.15 1.19 -31.05
N SER A 709 8.14 1.19 -30.16
CA SER A 709 9.55 1.49 -30.50
C SER A 709 10.10 0.58 -31.59
N ALA A 710 9.69 -0.70 -31.56
CA ALA A 710 10.07 -1.71 -32.58
C ALA A 710 9.23 -1.64 -33.87
N GLY A 711 8.41 -0.62 -34.05
CA GLY A 711 7.64 -0.41 -35.27
C GLY A 711 6.30 -1.14 -35.34
N TYR A 712 5.72 -1.50 -34.22
CA TYR A 712 4.35 -2.02 -34.11
C TYR A 712 3.37 -0.91 -33.75
N LEU A 713 2.14 -1.03 -34.22
CA LEU A 713 0.98 -0.37 -33.59
C LEU A 713 0.47 -1.27 -32.47
N VAL A 714 0.09 -0.67 -31.33
CA VAL A 714 -0.47 -1.43 -30.21
C VAL A 714 -1.86 -0.89 -29.89
N PHE A 715 -2.84 -1.77 -29.80
CA PHE A 715 -4.20 -1.41 -29.46
C PHE A 715 -4.66 -2.10 -28.17
N ILE A 716 -5.12 -1.32 -27.20
CA ILE A 716 -5.63 -1.78 -25.93
C ILE A 716 -7.11 -1.34 -25.81
N PRO A 717 -8.06 -2.13 -26.34
CA PRO A 717 -9.48 -1.83 -26.27
C PRO A 717 -10.05 -2.06 -24.88
N ASP A 718 -11.01 -1.25 -24.46
CA ASP A 718 -11.89 -1.55 -23.36
C ASP A 718 -12.88 -2.65 -23.76
N ILE A 719 -13.22 -3.48 -22.80
CA ILE A 719 -14.17 -4.58 -22.98
C ILE A 719 -15.34 -4.38 -22.02
N ARG A 720 -16.54 -4.23 -22.58
CA ARG A 720 -17.79 -4.18 -21.83
C ARG A 720 -18.52 -5.51 -21.95
N TYR A 721 -19.02 -6.01 -20.83
CA TYR A 721 -19.70 -7.29 -20.76
C TYR A 721 -21.21 -7.11 -20.67
N THR A 722 -21.92 -8.04 -21.33
CA THR A 722 -23.37 -8.10 -21.35
C THR A 722 -23.83 -9.50 -20.95
N ALA A 723 -25.16 -9.69 -20.84
CA ALA A 723 -25.77 -10.98 -20.57
C ALA A 723 -25.49 -12.06 -21.66
N LYS A 724 -24.86 -11.69 -22.78
CA LYS A 724 -24.45 -12.61 -23.85
C LYS A 724 -23.30 -13.54 -23.48
N GLY A 725 -22.75 -13.37 -22.28
CA GLY A 725 -21.62 -14.15 -21.77
C GLY A 725 -20.26 -13.52 -22.10
N PRO A 726 -19.20 -13.96 -21.40
CA PRO A 726 -17.89 -13.33 -21.47
C PRO A 726 -17.22 -13.48 -22.85
N ALA A 727 -17.31 -14.64 -23.48
CA ALA A 727 -16.72 -14.89 -24.80
C ALA A 727 -17.28 -13.97 -25.89
N LYS A 728 -18.61 -13.89 -25.99
CA LYS A 728 -19.28 -13.06 -27.00
C LYS A 728 -19.11 -11.59 -26.76
N SER A 729 -19.15 -11.16 -25.49
CA SER A 729 -18.93 -9.76 -25.12
C SER A 729 -17.51 -9.30 -25.46
N ALA A 730 -16.49 -10.11 -25.13
CA ALA A 730 -15.10 -9.83 -25.49
C ALA A 730 -14.93 -9.77 -27.02
N TYR A 731 -15.50 -10.74 -27.76
CA TYR A 731 -15.47 -10.73 -29.22
C TYR A 731 -16.09 -9.44 -29.78
N ASN A 732 -17.30 -9.07 -29.34
CA ASN A 732 -18.02 -7.91 -29.85
C ASN A 732 -17.27 -6.60 -29.57
N SER A 733 -16.63 -6.48 -28.40
CA SER A 733 -15.86 -5.29 -28.01
C SER A 733 -14.55 -5.21 -28.81
N ILE A 734 -13.77 -6.28 -28.84
CA ILE A 734 -12.43 -6.30 -29.44
C ILE A 734 -12.51 -6.21 -30.96
N MET A 735 -13.34 -7.06 -31.59
CA MET A 735 -13.40 -7.15 -33.06
C MET A 735 -14.01 -5.90 -33.69
N SER A 736 -14.98 -5.27 -33.05
CA SER A 736 -15.50 -3.97 -33.53
C SER A 736 -14.45 -2.86 -33.48
N GLY A 737 -13.57 -2.88 -32.48
CA GLY A 737 -12.43 -1.97 -32.38
C GLY A 737 -11.39 -2.22 -33.49
N VAL A 738 -11.13 -3.49 -33.81
CA VAL A 738 -10.27 -3.84 -34.95
C VAL A 738 -10.87 -3.31 -36.26
N ASP A 739 -12.16 -3.52 -36.51
CA ASP A 739 -12.83 -3.02 -37.71
C ASP A 739 -12.80 -1.48 -37.78
N TYR A 740 -13.00 -0.82 -36.65
CA TYR A 740 -12.89 0.63 -36.56
C TYR A 740 -11.48 1.10 -36.98
N LEU A 741 -10.41 0.50 -36.43
CA LEU A 741 -9.04 0.87 -36.79
C LEU A 741 -8.71 0.58 -38.25
N LEU A 742 -9.11 -0.55 -38.80
CA LEU A 742 -8.89 -0.88 -40.21
C LEU A 742 -9.57 0.09 -41.16
N LYS A 743 -10.72 0.65 -40.75
CA LYS A 743 -11.45 1.66 -41.52
C LYS A 743 -10.84 3.05 -41.38
N THR A 744 -10.37 3.44 -40.21
CA THR A 744 -9.98 4.82 -39.90
C THR A 744 -8.46 5.05 -39.95
N VAL A 745 -7.67 3.99 -39.87
CA VAL A 745 -6.20 4.04 -39.81
C VAL A 745 -5.61 3.19 -40.96
N PRO A 746 -5.48 3.74 -42.17
CA PRO A 746 -5.00 3.00 -43.36
C PRO A 746 -3.63 2.37 -43.18
N SER A 747 -2.80 2.86 -42.28
CA SER A 747 -1.44 2.34 -41.98
C SER A 747 -1.44 0.99 -41.25
N VAL A 748 -2.57 0.54 -40.69
CA VAL A 748 -2.68 -0.81 -40.13
C VAL A 748 -2.58 -1.84 -41.26
N ASP A 749 -1.69 -2.82 -41.06
CA ASP A 749 -1.61 -3.98 -41.97
C ASP A 749 -2.53 -5.10 -41.46
N SER A 750 -3.67 -5.25 -42.13
CA SER A 750 -4.65 -6.29 -41.80
C SER A 750 -4.12 -7.72 -41.94
N THR A 751 -3.01 -7.93 -42.63
CA THR A 751 -2.39 -9.24 -42.83
C THR A 751 -1.38 -9.59 -41.73
N ARG A 752 -0.98 -8.62 -40.91
CA ARG A 752 0.00 -8.76 -39.82
C ARG A 752 -0.59 -8.30 -38.46
N MET A 753 -1.62 -8.98 -38.01
CA MET A 753 -2.26 -8.71 -36.71
C MET A 753 -1.97 -9.85 -35.73
N GLY A 754 -1.65 -9.52 -34.48
CA GLY A 754 -1.42 -10.46 -33.38
C GLY A 754 -2.26 -10.16 -32.14
N LEU A 755 -2.44 -11.16 -31.29
CA LEU A 755 -3.16 -11.08 -30.02
C LEU A 755 -2.25 -11.42 -28.85
N GLN A 756 -2.36 -10.72 -27.76
CA GLN A 756 -1.74 -11.13 -26.50
C GLN A 756 -2.63 -10.78 -25.31
N GLY A 757 -2.72 -11.71 -24.36
CA GLY A 757 -3.42 -11.50 -23.11
C GLY A 757 -2.88 -12.40 -22.01
N GLN A 758 -2.95 -11.91 -20.75
CA GLN A 758 -2.53 -12.62 -19.55
C GLN A 758 -3.73 -12.91 -18.67
N SER A 759 -3.79 -14.11 -18.03
CA SER A 759 -4.84 -14.50 -17.08
C SER A 759 -6.23 -14.42 -17.74
N TRP A 760 -7.10 -13.50 -17.34
CA TRP A 760 -8.38 -13.27 -17.99
C TRP A 760 -8.22 -12.80 -19.46
N GLY A 761 -7.22 -11.96 -19.74
CA GLY A 761 -6.84 -11.63 -21.11
C GLY A 761 -6.33 -12.84 -21.90
N GLY A 762 -5.65 -13.78 -21.24
CA GLY A 762 -5.24 -15.06 -21.81
C GLY A 762 -6.44 -15.93 -22.20
N TYR A 763 -7.46 -16.01 -21.32
CA TYR A 763 -8.73 -16.64 -21.62
C TYR A 763 -9.39 -16.02 -22.86
N GLN A 764 -9.50 -14.69 -22.88
CA GLN A 764 -10.07 -13.96 -24.02
C GLN A 764 -9.32 -14.25 -25.33
N THR A 765 -7.98 -14.28 -25.29
CA THR A 765 -7.15 -14.63 -26.44
C THR A 765 -7.42 -16.04 -26.93
N ALA A 766 -7.38 -17.04 -26.03
CA ALA A 766 -7.65 -18.43 -26.35
C ALA A 766 -9.07 -18.62 -26.93
N GLN A 767 -10.05 -17.89 -26.41
CA GLN A 767 -11.43 -17.93 -26.88
C GLN A 767 -11.59 -17.23 -28.24
N LEU A 768 -10.99 -16.06 -28.43
CA LEU A 768 -11.10 -15.29 -29.68
C LEU A 768 -10.63 -16.08 -30.90
N ILE A 769 -9.51 -16.79 -30.81
CA ILE A 769 -8.96 -17.57 -31.92
C ILE A 769 -9.82 -18.81 -32.30
N THR A 770 -10.77 -19.18 -31.42
CA THR A 770 -11.81 -20.18 -31.80
C THR A 770 -12.95 -19.56 -32.61
N MET A 771 -13.08 -18.22 -32.59
CA MET A 771 -14.18 -17.46 -33.17
C MET A 771 -13.79 -16.68 -34.44
N THR A 772 -12.50 -16.46 -34.68
CA THR A 772 -11.98 -15.71 -35.84
C THR A 772 -10.57 -16.16 -36.22
N ASN A 773 -10.31 -16.18 -37.54
CA ASN A 773 -8.98 -16.54 -38.09
C ASN A 773 -8.21 -15.32 -38.64
N ARG A 774 -8.56 -14.12 -38.22
CA ARG A 774 -7.97 -12.86 -38.73
C ARG A 774 -6.55 -12.58 -38.21
N PHE A 775 -6.08 -13.32 -37.22
CA PHE A 775 -4.79 -13.07 -36.56
C PHE A 775 -3.72 -14.06 -37.01
N LYS A 776 -2.50 -13.57 -37.14
CA LYS A 776 -1.33 -14.37 -37.61
C LYS A 776 -0.64 -15.12 -36.47
N ALA A 777 -0.76 -14.63 -35.24
CA ALA A 777 -0.21 -15.25 -34.06
C ALA A 777 -1.00 -14.82 -32.82
N ALA A 778 -1.01 -15.66 -31.80
CA ALA A 778 -1.62 -15.36 -30.52
C ALA A 778 -0.73 -15.86 -29.37
N MET A 779 -0.76 -15.14 -28.25
CA MET A 779 -0.08 -15.53 -27.02
C MET A 779 -1.09 -15.46 -25.87
N ALA A 780 -1.45 -16.60 -25.31
CA ALA A 780 -2.38 -16.71 -24.18
C ALA A 780 -1.60 -17.10 -22.91
N GLY A 781 -1.25 -16.11 -22.09
CA GLY A 781 -0.54 -16.33 -20.82
C GLY A 781 -1.48 -16.82 -19.73
N ALA A 782 -1.21 -18.00 -19.14
CA ALA A 782 -1.98 -18.57 -18.02
C ALA A 782 -3.51 -18.51 -18.20
N PRO A 783 -4.07 -18.96 -19.34
CA PRO A 783 -5.48 -18.84 -19.66
C PRO A 783 -6.35 -19.81 -18.83
N VAL A 784 -7.60 -19.43 -18.59
CA VAL A 784 -8.65 -20.37 -18.20
C VAL A 784 -9.15 -21.06 -19.47
N SER A 785 -8.68 -22.27 -19.74
CA SER A 785 -9.01 -23.01 -20.96
C SER A 785 -10.30 -23.87 -20.84
N ASN A 786 -10.63 -24.27 -19.61
CA ASN A 786 -11.80 -25.10 -19.32
C ASN A 786 -12.49 -24.65 -18.03
N MET A 787 -13.66 -24.01 -18.17
CA MET A 787 -14.40 -23.49 -17.02
C MET A 787 -15.09 -24.60 -16.23
N THR A 788 -15.41 -25.75 -16.85
CA THR A 788 -16.09 -26.85 -16.16
C THR A 788 -15.19 -27.49 -15.10
N SER A 789 -13.94 -27.79 -15.42
CA SER A 789 -12.99 -28.35 -14.46
C SER A 789 -12.44 -27.29 -13.50
N ALA A 790 -12.35 -26.02 -13.91
CA ALA A 790 -11.87 -24.94 -13.07
C ALA A 790 -12.90 -24.49 -12.03
N TYR A 791 -14.18 -24.74 -12.21
CA TYR A 791 -15.27 -24.37 -11.31
C TYR A 791 -15.07 -24.88 -9.87
N GLY A 792 -14.72 -26.15 -9.71
CA GLY A 792 -14.38 -26.73 -8.40
C GLY A 792 -12.89 -26.64 -8.03
N GLY A 793 -12.10 -25.92 -8.81
CA GLY A 793 -10.67 -25.79 -8.60
C GLY A 793 -10.31 -24.98 -7.35
N ILE A 794 -9.21 -25.31 -6.69
CA ILE A 794 -8.70 -24.61 -5.50
C ILE A 794 -7.72 -23.53 -5.91
N ARG A 795 -7.87 -22.32 -5.34
CA ARG A 795 -6.86 -21.26 -5.30
C ARG A 795 -5.90 -21.56 -4.15
N TRP A 796 -4.88 -22.35 -4.38
CA TRP A 796 -3.98 -22.85 -3.32
C TRP A 796 -3.34 -21.76 -2.47
N GLY A 797 -3.05 -20.59 -3.03
CA GLY A 797 -2.49 -19.46 -2.28
C GLY A 797 -3.46 -18.87 -1.22
N ALA A 798 -4.77 -18.99 -1.43
CA ALA A 798 -5.81 -18.55 -0.50
C ALA A 798 -6.54 -19.73 0.17
N GLY A 799 -6.41 -20.95 -0.40
CA GLY A 799 -7.08 -22.15 0.07
C GLY A 799 -8.58 -22.24 -0.26
N ILE A 800 -9.15 -21.26 -0.98
CA ILE A 800 -10.57 -21.18 -1.32
C ILE A 800 -10.85 -21.80 -2.70
N ASN A 801 -12.08 -22.27 -2.93
CA ASN A 801 -12.46 -22.73 -4.24
C ASN A 801 -12.76 -21.57 -5.21
N ARG A 802 -13.04 -21.88 -6.47
CA ARG A 802 -13.25 -20.87 -7.53
C ARG A 802 -14.71 -20.65 -7.91
N GLN A 803 -15.69 -21.24 -7.23
CA GLN A 803 -17.10 -21.10 -7.59
C GLN A 803 -17.54 -19.64 -7.68
N PHE A 804 -17.19 -18.81 -6.67
CA PHE A 804 -17.50 -17.39 -6.67
C PHE A 804 -17.02 -16.66 -7.94
N GLN A 805 -15.89 -17.10 -8.54
CA GLN A 805 -15.34 -16.50 -9.74
C GLN A 805 -16.26 -16.65 -10.94
N TYR A 806 -16.96 -17.79 -11.04
CA TYR A 806 -17.89 -18.09 -12.13
C TYR A 806 -19.29 -17.57 -11.85
N GLU A 807 -19.75 -17.74 -10.62
CA GLU A 807 -21.11 -17.39 -10.26
C GLU A 807 -21.31 -15.90 -10.02
N ARG A 808 -20.29 -15.18 -9.52
CA ARG A 808 -20.42 -13.80 -9.05
C ARG A 808 -19.47 -12.79 -9.67
N THR A 809 -18.25 -13.19 -10.03
CA THR A 809 -17.24 -12.21 -10.41
C THR A 809 -16.76 -12.35 -11.85
N GLN A 810 -15.45 -12.35 -12.08
CA GLN A 810 -14.75 -12.16 -13.35
C GLN A 810 -15.29 -13.01 -14.52
N SER A 811 -15.68 -14.25 -14.29
CA SER A 811 -16.12 -15.13 -15.38
C SER A 811 -17.57 -14.89 -15.85
N ARG A 812 -18.38 -14.14 -15.09
CA ARG A 812 -19.71 -13.62 -15.49
C ARG A 812 -20.70 -14.68 -15.99
N ILE A 813 -20.55 -15.92 -15.54
CA ILE A 813 -21.51 -16.97 -15.89
C ILE A 813 -22.85 -16.77 -15.16
N GLY A 814 -22.79 -16.37 -13.88
CA GLY A 814 -23.96 -16.00 -13.07
C GLY A 814 -24.86 -17.14 -12.66
N LYS A 815 -24.41 -18.39 -12.86
CA LYS A 815 -25.13 -19.62 -12.56
C LYS A 815 -24.13 -20.70 -12.13
N THR A 816 -24.61 -21.68 -11.36
CA THR A 816 -23.79 -22.85 -11.03
C THR A 816 -23.56 -23.70 -12.29
N LEU A 817 -22.55 -24.57 -12.24
CA LEU A 817 -22.25 -25.49 -13.34
C LEU A 817 -23.43 -26.41 -13.67
N TRP A 818 -24.23 -26.76 -12.66
CA TRP A 818 -25.39 -27.67 -12.84
C TRP A 818 -26.64 -26.97 -13.34
N GLU A 819 -26.82 -25.68 -13.06
CA GLU A 819 -27.93 -24.87 -13.55
C GLU A 819 -27.78 -24.48 -15.03
N ALA A 820 -26.55 -24.31 -15.50
CA ALA A 820 -26.26 -23.84 -16.85
C ALA A 820 -24.99 -24.46 -17.44
N PRO A 821 -24.86 -25.79 -17.53
CA PRO A 821 -23.65 -26.47 -18.02
C PRO A 821 -23.26 -26.03 -19.44
N GLU A 822 -24.24 -25.72 -20.30
CA GLU A 822 -24.02 -25.22 -21.65
C GLU A 822 -23.24 -23.92 -21.68
N LYS A 823 -23.47 -22.99 -20.74
CA LYS A 823 -22.70 -21.72 -20.63
C LYS A 823 -21.23 -21.97 -20.30
N TYR A 824 -20.95 -22.96 -19.45
CA TYR A 824 -19.57 -23.32 -19.11
C TYR A 824 -18.85 -23.94 -20.31
N ILE A 825 -19.52 -24.79 -21.07
CA ILE A 825 -19.01 -25.42 -22.29
C ILE A 825 -18.77 -24.37 -23.38
N GLU A 826 -19.74 -23.51 -23.66
CA GLU A 826 -19.68 -22.47 -24.68
C GLU A 826 -18.52 -21.49 -24.43
N ASN A 827 -18.31 -21.10 -23.16
CA ASN A 827 -17.30 -20.16 -22.76
C ASN A 827 -15.94 -20.83 -22.39
N SER A 828 -15.76 -22.11 -22.73
CA SER A 828 -14.48 -22.81 -22.55
C SER A 828 -13.78 -23.02 -23.88
N PRO A 829 -12.61 -22.39 -24.13
CA PRO A 829 -11.87 -22.59 -25.37
C PRO A 829 -11.63 -24.05 -25.75
N LEU A 830 -11.41 -24.91 -24.75
CA LEU A 830 -11.12 -26.34 -24.91
C LEU A 830 -12.09 -27.04 -25.84
N PHE A 831 -13.40 -26.77 -25.73
CA PHE A 831 -14.43 -27.44 -26.54
C PHE A 831 -14.49 -26.92 -27.98
N ASN A 832 -13.75 -25.83 -28.28
CA ASN A 832 -13.71 -25.20 -29.58
C ASN A 832 -12.31 -25.27 -30.26
N VAL A 833 -11.35 -26.00 -29.69
CA VAL A 833 -9.98 -26.14 -30.21
C VAL A 833 -9.91 -26.54 -31.68
N PRO A 834 -10.75 -27.47 -32.24
CA PRO A 834 -10.71 -27.82 -33.66
C PRO A 834 -10.96 -26.65 -34.62
N LYS A 835 -11.51 -25.52 -34.14
CA LYS A 835 -11.76 -24.32 -34.95
C LYS A 835 -10.53 -23.39 -35.06
N ILE A 836 -9.49 -23.61 -34.26
CA ILE A 836 -8.29 -22.76 -34.21
C ILE A 836 -7.43 -23.00 -35.45
N GLN A 837 -7.12 -21.90 -36.17
CA GLN A 837 -6.18 -21.89 -37.28
C GLN A 837 -5.00 -20.93 -36.98
N THR A 838 -5.18 -20.01 -36.03
CA THR A 838 -4.14 -19.08 -35.59
C THR A 838 -3.09 -19.80 -34.74
N PRO A 839 -1.78 -19.72 -35.05
CA PRO A 839 -0.71 -20.21 -34.19
C PRO A 839 -0.79 -19.61 -32.78
N LEU A 840 -0.74 -20.48 -31.75
CA LEU A 840 -0.89 -20.11 -30.33
C LEU A 840 0.36 -20.54 -29.55
#